data_1f24729adcb0a60779090901d1356ffe
#
_entry.id   1f24729adcb0a60779090901d1356ffe
#
_cell.length_a   1.000
_cell.length_b   1.000
_cell.length_c   1.000
_cell.angle_alpha   90.00
_cell.angle_beta   90.00
_cell.angle_gamma   90.00
#
_symmetry.space_group_name_H-M   'P 1'
#
loop_
_entity.id
_entity.type
_entity.pdbx_description
1 polymer ?
#
loop_
_entity_poly.entity_id
_entity_poly.type
_entity_poly.pdbx_seq_one_letter_code
_entity_poly.pdbx_strand_id
1 'polypeptide(L)'
;MNISNSQVKGLQHSARAGLLSLYRPEPQTAVEWADDNYYLPKESAYQEGRWETLPFQRAIMNAMGNDYIREVNVVKSARVGYSKMLLGVYAYFIQHKQRNSLIWLPTDGDAENFMKSHVEPTIRDIPSLLALAPWYGKKHRDNTLSMKRFSNGRGFWCLGGKAAKNYREKSVDVAGYDELAAFDEDIEKEGSPTFLGDKRIEGSVWPKSIRGSTPKTKGTCQIERAASESGHFMRFHVACPHCDEEQYLKFGDKETPFGLKWTPGEPSSVFYLCEHNACVIKQQELDFTEARYICDTTGIWTRDGLSWFSSTGTEIDPPDSVTFHIWTAYSPFTTWVQIVKDWLKTKGDTGKRKTFVNTTLGETWEPKIGERPDAELMAERKEFFGASVPERVAYLTAGIDSQLDRYEMRVWGWGPGEESWLIDRQIIMGRHDDEATLVRVDEAINKTYLRKNGVEMSVSRICWDIGGIDPTIVYNRSKKHGLFRVIPIKGASVYGKPVANMPRKRNKNGVYLTEVGTDTAKEQIYNRFTLQPEGSDPLSGAVHFPNNPEIYDLAEAQQLTAEEQVEKWVDGRKKIVWDSKKRRNEALDCFVYALAALRISISRWQLNLDSLLASLLEEEGNRTNNKTLADYARALSGDE
;
A
#
# COMPACT_ATOMS: atom_id res chain seq x y z
N MET A 1 -15.70 -47.94 -55.42
CA MET A 1 -15.13 -46.66 -55.05
C MET A 1 -13.97 -46.91 -54.07
N ASN A 2 -12.74 -46.56 -54.45
CA ASN A 2 -11.61 -46.73 -53.56
C ASN A 2 -11.53 -45.42 -52.68
N ILE A 3 -11.91 -45.56 -51.44
CA ILE A 3 -11.79 -44.43 -50.46
C ILE A 3 -10.31 -44.32 -50.10
N SER A 4 -9.72 -43.18 -50.30
CA SER A 4 -8.33 -42.90 -49.92
C SER A 4 -8.14 -42.81 -48.40
N ASN A 5 -6.96 -43.16 -47.91
CA ASN A 5 -6.61 -43.00 -46.48
C ASN A 5 -6.82 -41.56 -45.96
N SER A 6 -6.67 -40.55 -46.82
CA SER A 6 -6.92 -39.16 -46.50
C SER A 6 -8.42 -38.88 -46.28
N GLN A 7 -9.30 -39.47 -47.10
CA GLN A 7 -10.76 -39.35 -46.94
C GLN A 7 -11.25 -40.06 -45.69
N VAL A 8 -10.67 -41.24 -45.36
CA VAL A 8 -10.98 -41.95 -44.10
C VAL A 8 -10.60 -41.09 -42.88
N LYS A 9 -9.40 -40.51 -42.88
CA LYS A 9 -8.96 -39.60 -41.81
C LYS A 9 -9.84 -38.34 -41.70
N GLY A 10 -10.26 -37.77 -42.84
CA GLY A 10 -11.19 -36.65 -42.89
C GLY A 10 -12.56 -37.00 -42.30
N LEU A 11 -13.12 -38.15 -42.64
CA LEU A 11 -14.37 -38.67 -42.10
C LEU A 11 -14.28 -38.94 -40.59
N GLN A 12 -13.19 -39.55 -40.13
CA GLN A 12 -12.96 -39.80 -38.71
C GLN A 12 -12.84 -38.48 -37.94
N HIS A 13 -12.15 -37.48 -38.51
CA HIS A 13 -12.05 -36.17 -37.91
C HIS A 13 -13.41 -35.48 -37.80
N SER A 14 -14.21 -35.50 -38.88
CA SER A 14 -15.55 -34.89 -38.89
C SER A 14 -16.52 -35.63 -37.94
N ALA A 15 -16.49 -36.95 -37.92
CA ALA A 15 -17.29 -37.73 -36.96
C ALA A 15 -16.91 -37.45 -35.53
N ARG A 16 -15.60 -37.39 -35.23
CA ARG A 16 -15.11 -37.04 -33.90
C ARG A 16 -15.50 -35.62 -33.50
N ALA A 17 -15.40 -34.65 -34.40
CA ALA A 17 -15.83 -33.27 -34.15
C ALA A 17 -17.34 -33.20 -33.88
N GLY A 18 -18.16 -33.93 -34.66
CA GLY A 18 -19.59 -34.04 -34.44
C GLY A 18 -19.96 -34.68 -33.10
N LEU A 19 -19.27 -35.76 -32.71
CA LEU A 19 -19.48 -36.39 -31.41
C LEU A 19 -19.04 -35.48 -30.25
N LEU A 20 -17.92 -34.79 -30.39
CA LEU A 20 -17.45 -33.82 -29.39
C LEU A 20 -18.43 -32.65 -29.23
N SER A 21 -19.15 -32.24 -30.28
CA SER A 21 -20.17 -31.18 -30.17
C SER A 21 -21.43 -31.63 -29.39
N LEU A 22 -21.66 -32.92 -29.30
CA LEU A 22 -22.75 -33.53 -28.52
C LEU A 22 -22.32 -33.84 -27.07
N TYR A 23 -21.01 -33.87 -26.81
CA TYR A 23 -20.51 -34.17 -25.48
C TYR A 23 -20.88 -33.03 -24.51
N ARG A 24 -21.51 -33.42 -23.44
CA ARG A 24 -21.77 -32.53 -22.28
C ARG A 24 -20.95 -33.09 -21.13
N PRO A 25 -19.92 -32.36 -20.66
CA PRO A 25 -19.22 -32.78 -19.46
C PRO A 25 -20.19 -32.76 -18.27
N GLU A 26 -19.96 -33.65 -17.32
CA GLU A 26 -20.71 -33.60 -16.05
C GLU A 26 -20.56 -32.22 -15.43
N PRO A 27 -21.66 -31.61 -14.92
CA PRO A 27 -21.59 -30.32 -14.25
C PRO A 27 -20.65 -30.38 -13.06
N GLN A 28 -19.68 -29.51 -13.04
CA GLN A 28 -18.76 -29.33 -11.91
C GLN A 28 -18.90 -27.92 -11.35
N THR A 29 -18.70 -27.80 -10.05
CA THR A 29 -18.49 -26.51 -9.39
C THR A 29 -17.11 -25.95 -9.74
N ALA A 30 -16.88 -24.67 -9.44
CA ALA A 30 -15.56 -24.06 -9.68
C ALA A 30 -14.45 -24.72 -8.85
N VAL A 31 -14.77 -25.16 -7.63
CA VAL A 31 -13.85 -25.86 -6.74
C VAL A 31 -13.55 -27.26 -7.25
N GLU A 32 -14.57 -28.08 -7.57
CA GLU A 32 -14.38 -29.43 -8.12
C GLU A 32 -13.53 -29.39 -9.40
N TRP A 33 -13.86 -28.48 -10.30
CA TRP A 33 -13.09 -28.33 -11.52
C TRP A 33 -11.62 -27.93 -11.26
N ALA A 34 -11.40 -26.97 -10.33
CA ALA A 34 -10.05 -26.51 -9.99
C ALA A 34 -9.23 -27.62 -9.32
N ASP A 35 -9.79 -28.33 -8.35
CA ASP A 35 -9.12 -29.44 -7.67
C ASP A 35 -8.79 -30.60 -8.63
N ASP A 36 -9.60 -30.79 -9.68
CA ASP A 36 -9.34 -31.82 -10.70
C ASP A 36 -8.34 -31.39 -11.78
N ASN A 37 -8.36 -30.14 -12.20
CA ASN A 37 -7.69 -29.68 -13.43
C ASN A 37 -6.58 -28.66 -13.22
N TYR A 38 -6.63 -27.86 -12.12
CA TYR A 38 -5.73 -26.72 -11.96
C TYR A 38 -4.38 -27.16 -11.39
N TYR A 39 -3.33 -26.76 -12.07
CA TYR A 39 -1.95 -26.99 -11.67
C TYR A 39 -1.23 -25.66 -11.53
N LEU A 40 -0.59 -25.43 -10.37
CA LEU A 40 0.17 -24.23 -10.09
C LEU A 40 1.54 -24.30 -10.77
N PRO A 41 1.88 -23.32 -11.63
CA PRO A 41 3.12 -23.33 -12.39
C PRO A 41 4.35 -23.13 -11.48
N LYS A 42 5.54 -23.48 -12.02
CA LYS A 42 6.84 -23.28 -11.35
C LYS A 42 7.12 -21.83 -10.96
N GLU A 43 6.57 -20.91 -11.72
CA GLU A 43 6.64 -19.46 -11.44
C GLU A 43 5.79 -19.04 -10.24
N SER A 44 4.99 -19.96 -9.68
CA SER A 44 4.24 -19.70 -8.45
C SER A 44 5.19 -19.59 -7.26
N ALA A 45 5.18 -18.44 -6.57
CA ALA A 45 6.03 -18.21 -5.41
C ALA A 45 5.65 -19.04 -4.17
N TYR A 46 4.50 -19.73 -4.20
CA TYR A 46 3.98 -20.44 -3.03
C TYR A 46 4.21 -21.93 -3.10
N GLN A 47 3.78 -22.55 -4.18
CA GLN A 47 3.81 -23.98 -4.34
C GLN A 47 3.68 -24.32 -5.82
N GLU A 48 4.57 -25.17 -6.33
CA GLU A 48 4.39 -25.85 -7.59
C GLU A 48 3.59 -27.13 -7.32
N GLY A 49 2.60 -27.43 -8.14
CA GLY A 49 1.89 -28.69 -8.04
C GLY A 49 0.38 -28.56 -8.28
N ARG A 50 -0.30 -29.65 -7.99
CA ARG A 50 -1.76 -29.72 -8.09
C ARG A 50 -2.38 -28.71 -7.12
N TRP A 51 -3.40 -27.99 -7.60
CA TRP A 51 -4.19 -27.11 -6.75
C TRP A 51 -4.98 -27.91 -5.72
N GLU A 52 -4.99 -27.42 -4.50
CA GLU A 52 -5.84 -27.90 -3.44
C GLU A 52 -6.56 -26.69 -2.83
N THR A 53 -7.88 -26.68 -2.92
CA THR A 53 -8.68 -25.55 -2.44
C THR A 53 -8.69 -25.51 -0.92
N LEU A 54 -8.18 -24.42 -0.36
CA LEU A 54 -8.19 -24.20 1.08
C LEU A 54 -9.62 -23.95 1.61
N PRO A 55 -9.93 -24.26 2.88
CA PRO A 55 -11.27 -24.13 3.45
C PRO A 55 -11.89 -22.75 3.22
N PHE A 56 -11.17 -21.68 3.48
CA PHE A 56 -11.66 -20.31 3.29
C PHE A 56 -11.81 -19.89 1.82
N GLN A 57 -11.16 -20.59 0.89
CA GLN A 57 -11.26 -20.30 -0.54
C GLN A 57 -12.48 -20.95 -1.20
N ARG A 58 -12.97 -22.04 -0.62
CA ARG A 58 -14.04 -22.88 -1.18
C ARG A 58 -15.29 -22.07 -1.50
N ALA A 59 -15.84 -21.39 -0.50
CA ALA A 59 -17.06 -20.62 -0.69
C ALA A 59 -16.87 -19.45 -1.66
N ILE A 60 -15.71 -18.80 -1.64
CA ILE A 60 -15.37 -17.69 -2.55
C ILE A 60 -15.36 -18.17 -4.00
N MET A 61 -14.61 -19.24 -4.29
CA MET A 61 -14.47 -19.78 -5.65
C MET A 61 -15.81 -20.30 -6.20
N ASN A 62 -16.57 -21.01 -5.38
CA ASN A 62 -17.89 -21.51 -5.79
C ASN A 62 -18.90 -20.37 -5.99
N ALA A 63 -18.90 -19.33 -5.14
CA ALA A 63 -19.73 -18.15 -5.37
C ALA A 63 -19.38 -17.44 -6.68
N MET A 64 -18.09 -17.33 -7.01
CA MET A 64 -17.65 -16.80 -8.31
C MET A 64 -18.17 -17.65 -9.48
N GLY A 65 -18.21 -18.97 -9.33
CA GLY A 65 -18.70 -19.92 -10.36
C GLY A 65 -20.21 -20.11 -10.39
N ASN A 66 -20.94 -19.69 -9.35
CA ASN A 66 -22.39 -19.87 -9.22
C ASN A 66 -23.16 -18.89 -10.12
N ASP A 67 -23.97 -19.40 -11.01
CA ASP A 67 -24.72 -18.63 -12.01
C ASP A 67 -25.82 -17.74 -11.39
N TYR A 68 -26.29 -18.06 -10.22
CA TYR A 68 -27.33 -17.31 -9.50
C TYR A 68 -26.77 -16.12 -8.71
N ILE A 69 -25.45 -16.05 -8.50
CA ILE A 69 -24.79 -14.91 -7.84
C ILE A 69 -24.19 -14.03 -8.92
N ARG A 70 -24.76 -12.85 -9.14
CA ARG A 70 -24.28 -11.91 -10.17
C ARG A 70 -22.99 -11.21 -9.78
N GLU A 71 -22.87 -10.82 -8.51
CA GLU A 71 -21.76 -10.00 -8.04
C GLU A 71 -21.05 -10.63 -6.85
N VAL A 72 -19.74 -10.80 -6.97
CA VAL A 72 -18.88 -11.32 -5.89
C VAL A 72 -17.76 -10.33 -5.64
N ASN A 73 -17.75 -9.74 -4.45
CA ASN A 73 -16.68 -8.88 -3.98
C ASN A 73 -15.79 -9.64 -3.00
N VAL A 74 -14.48 -9.43 -3.07
CA VAL A 74 -13.52 -10.02 -2.14
C VAL A 74 -12.63 -8.93 -1.56
N VAL A 75 -12.91 -8.58 -0.31
CA VAL A 75 -12.07 -7.69 0.50
C VAL A 75 -11.03 -8.57 1.17
N LYS A 76 -9.79 -8.46 0.73
CA LYS A 76 -8.75 -9.42 1.09
C LYS A 76 -7.48 -8.75 1.61
N SER A 77 -6.76 -9.47 2.45
CA SER A 77 -5.35 -9.17 2.73
C SER A 77 -4.43 -9.73 1.64
N ALA A 78 -3.15 -9.45 1.74
CA ALA A 78 -2.13 -10.14 0.96
C ALA A 78 -1.99 -11.61 1.41
N ARG A 79 -1.44 -12.46 0.53
CA ARG A 79 -1.07 -13.86 0.81
C ARG A 79 -2.22 -14.82 1.15
N VAL A 80 -3.44 -14.53 0.71
CA VAL A 80 -4.59 -15.45 0.82
C VAL A 80 -4.84 -16.24 -0.47
N GLY A 81 -3.98 -16.11 -1.47
CA GLY A 81 -4.06 -16.87 -2.73
C GLY A 81 -5.08 -16.34 -3.73
N TYR A 82 -5.60 -15.12 -3.54
CA TYR A 82 -6.70 -14.57 -4.37
C TYR A 82 -6.43 -14.61 -5.87
N SER A 83 -5.27 -14.15 -6.34
CA SER A 83 -4.96 -14.15 -7.79
C SER A 83 -4.92 -15.56 -8.37
N LYS A 84 -4.54 -16.57 -7.57
CA LYS A 84 -4.57 -17.99 -8.00
C LYS A 84 -5.98 -18.54 -8.02
N MET A 85 -6.82 -18.23 -7.01
CA MET A 85 -8.25 -18.53 -7.06
C MET A 85 -8.90 -17.95 -8.32
N LEU A 86 -8.63 -16.68 -8.59
CA LEU A 86 -9.18 -15.96 -9.75
C LEU A 86 -8.79 -16.62 -11.09
N LEU A 87 -7.52 -17.01 -11.25
CA LEU A 87 -7.04 -17.72 -12.44
C LEU A 87 -7.71 -19.09 -12.61
N GLY A 88 -7.86 -19.84 -11.52
CA GLY A 88 -8.59 -21.13 -11.53
C GLY A 88 -10.05 -20.95 -11.96
N VAL A 89 -10.73 -19.94 -11.44
CA VAL A 89 -12.12 -19.63 -11.80
C VAL A 89 -12.24 -19.16 -13.26
N TYR A 90 -11.30 -18.36 -13.77
CA TYR A 90 -11.29 -17.99 -15.19
C TYR A 90 -11.01 -19.19 -16.11
N ALA A 91 -10.09 -20.07 -15.74
CA ALA A 91 -9.85 -21.31 -16.48
C ALA A 91 -11.12 -22.19 -16.53
N TYR A 92 -11.83 -22.30 -15.41
CA TYR A 92 -13.14 -22.96 -15.33
C TYR A 92 -14.17 -22.31 -16.25
N PHE A 93 -14.27 -20.99 -16.27
CA PHE A 93 -15.19 -20.29 -17.18
C PHE A 93 -14.84 -20.53 -18.65
N ILE A 94 -13.57 -20.54 -19.02
CA ILE A 94 -13.15 -20.75 -20.41
C ILE A 94 -13.41 -22.19 -20.85
N GLN A 95 -12.99 -23.17 -20.05
CA GLN A 95 -12.97 -24.57 -20.43
C GLN A 95 -14.32 -25.25 -20.16
N HIS A 96 -14.87 -25.11 -18.95
CA HIS A 96 -16.06 -25.85 -18.51
C HIS A 96 -17.36 -25.11 -18.82
N LYS A 97 -17.49 -23.86 -18.34
CA LYS A 97 -18.69 -23.03 -18.59
C LYS A 97 -18.76 -22.43 -20.00
N GLN A 98 -17.65 -22.42 -20.73
CA GLN A 98 -17.54 -21.86 -22.07
C GLN A 98 -18.04 -20.42 -22.18
N ARG A 99 -17.46 -19.52 -21.35
CA ARG A 99 -17.84 -18.09 -21.26
C ARG A 99 -16.74 -17.16 -21.70
N ASN A 100 -17.14 -16.04 -22.32
CA ASN A 100 -16.25 -14.94 -22.61
C ASN A 100 -15.96 -14.16 -21.32
N SER A 101 -14.70 -13.86 -21.08
CA SER A 101 -14.25 -13.24 -19.84
C SER A 101 -13.32 -12.06 -20.09
N LEU A 102 -13.49 -11.01 -19.33
CA LEU A 102 -12.65 -9.81 -19.37
C LEU A 102 -12.24 -9.45 -17.95
N ILE A 103 -10.96 -9.18 -17.76
CA ILE A 103 -10.42 -8.68 -16.50
C ILE A 103 -9.74 -7.33 -16.72
N TRP A 104 -9.98 -6.39 -15.82
CA TRP A 104 -9.23 -5.14 -15.75
C TRP A 104 -8.25 -5.16 -14.58
N LEU A 105 -7.04 -4.70 -14.85
CA LEU A 105 -5.98 -4.39 -13.87
C LEU A 105 -5.82 -2.87 -13.80
N PRO A 106 -5.17 -2.31 -12.77
CA PRO A 106 -5.07 -0.85 -12.60
C PRO A 106 -4.50 -0.12 -13.81
N THR A 107 -3.48 -0.68 -14.47
CA THR A 107 -2.82 -0.08 -15.65
C THR A 107 -2.64 -1.08 -16.78
N ASP A 108 -2.41 -0.58 -18.00
CA ASP A 108 -2.08 -1.45 -19.16
C ASP A 108 -0.78 -2.26 -18.91
N GLY A 109 0.20 -1.67 -18.21
CA GLY A 109 1.43 -2.38 -17.82
C GLY A 109 1.18 -3.52 -16.84
N ASP A 110 0.27 -3.33 -15.88
CA ASP A 110 -0.15 -4.38 -14.95
C ASP A 110 -0.88 -5.50 -15.69
N ALA A 111 -1.75 -5.15 -16.63
CA ALA A 111 -2.48 -6.11 -17.47
C ALA A 111 -1.53 -6.96 -18.33
N GLU A 112 -0.53 -6.34 -18.98
CA GLU A 112 0.48 -7.08 -19.74
C GLU A 112 1.32 -8.01 -18.85
N ASN A 113 1.74 -7.53 -17.68
CA ASN A 113 2.47 -8.34 -16.71
C ASN A 113 1.63 -9.52 -16.22
N PHE A 114 0.36 -9.29 -15.90
CA PHE A 114 -0.55 -10.35 -15.48
C PHE A 114 -0.72 -11.42 -16.56
N MET A 115 -0.87 -10.99 -17.82
CA MET A 115 -0.98 -11.89 -18.95
C MET A 115 0.28 -12.77 -19.08
N LYS A 116 1.48 -12.18 -19.04
CA LYS A 116 2.76 -12.90 -19.20
C LYS A 116 3.10 -13.80 -18.01
N SER A 117 2.91 -13.27 -16.80
CA SER A 117 3.43 -13.92 -15.58
C SER A 117 2.44 -14.88 -14.93
N HIS A 118 1.15 -14.76 -15.27
CA HIS A 118 0.09 -15.54 -14.65
C HIS A 118 -0.78 -16.30 -15.65
N VAL A 119 -1.34 -15.63 -16.65
CA VAL A 119 -2.28 -16.26 -17.59
C VAL A 119 -1.58 -17.26 -18.50
N GLU A 120 -0.46 -16.86 -19.14
CA GLU A 120 0.27 -17.76 -20.06
C GLU A 120 0.81 -19.02 -19.38
N PRO A 121 1.45 -18.94 -18.20
CA PRO A 121 1.85 -20.14 -17.45
C PRO A 121 0.65 -21.02 -17.05
N THR A 122 -0.48 -20.42 -16.67
CA THR A 122 -1.71 -21.15 -16.33
C THR A 122 -2.25 -21.92 -17.55
N ILE A 123 -2.26 -21.33 -18.74
CA ILE A 123 -2.66 -22.01 -19.98
C ILE A 123 -1.70 -23.16 -20.29
N ARG A 124 -0.40 -22.98 -20.12
CA ARG A 124 0.63 -23.99 -20.36
C ARG A 124 0.45 -25.23 -19.48
N ASP A 125 0.17 -25.00 -18.20
CA ASP A 125 0.27 -26.06 -17.19
C ASP A 125 -1.08 -26.76 -16.90
N ILE A 126 -2.18 -26.31 -17.51
CA ILE A 126 -3.47 -26.97 -17.47
C ILE A 126 -3.72 -27.70 -18.81
N PRO A 127 -3.61 -29.04 -18.87
CA PRO A 127 -3.72 -29.79 -20.13
C PRO A 127 -5.03 -29.56 -20.88
N SER A 128 -6.16 -29.48 -20.17
CA SER A 128 -7.48 -29.23 -20.77
C SER A 128 -7.59 -27.82 -21.38
N LEU A 129 -6.94 -26.83 -20.80
CA LEU A 129 -6.91 -25.45 -21.30
C LEU A 129 -5.89 -25.30 -22.44
N LEU A 130 -4.72 -25.95 -22.33
CA LEU A 130 -3.70 -25.98 -23.39
C LEU A 130 -4.25 -26.63 -24.68
N ALA A 131 -5.06 -27.65 -24.54
CA ALA A 131 -5.72 -28.29 -25.69
C ALA A 131 -6.65 -27.33 -26.46
N LEU A 132 -7.19 -26.31 -25.79
CA LEU A 132 -7.99 -25.24 -26.39
C LEU A 132 -7.14 -24.11 -26.99
N ALA A 133 -5.82 -24.12 -26.79
CA ALA A 133 -4.88 -23.09 -27.21
C ALA A 133 -3.86 -23.59 -28.27
N PRO A 134 -4.28 -23.97 -29.50
CA PRO A 134 -3.39 -24.52 -30.54
C PRO A 134 -2.32 -23.51 -31.01
N TRP A 135 -2.48 -22.27 -30.69
CA TRP A 135 -1.57 -21.15 -30.94
C TRP A 135 -0.50 -20.96 -29.85
N TYR A 136 -0.57 -21.72 -28.76
CA TYR A 136 0.36 -21.54 -27.64
C TYR A 136 1.82 -21.66 -28.08
N GLY A 137 2.67 -20.73 -27.60
CA GLY A 137 4.07 -20.68 -27.99
C GLY A 137 4.35 -20.17 -29.40
N LYS A 138 3.32 -19.74 -30.14
CA LYS A 138 3.44 -19.23 -31.51
C LYS A 138 2.93 -17.80 -31.63
N LYS A 139 3.50 -17.06 -32.60
CA LYS A 139 2.93 -15.74 -32.97
C LYS A 139 1.63 -15.99 -33.74
N HIS A 140 0.50 -15.59 -33.19
CA HIS A 140 -0.82 -15.79 -33.75
C HIS A 140 -1.75 -14.65 -33.44
N ARG A 141 -2.73 -14.35 -34.32
CA ARG A 141 -3.72 -13.27 -34.10
C ARG A 141 -4.58 -13.50 -32.85
N ASP A 142 -4.83 -14.72 -32.47
CA ASP A 142 -5.62 -15.13 -31.31
C ASP A 142 -4.77 -15.23 -30.01
N ASN A 143 -3.49 -14.86 -30.09
CA ASN A 143 -2.53 -14.90 -29.00
C ASN A 143 -1.81 -13.56 -28.88
N THR A 144 -2.45 -12.57 -28.27
CA THR A 144 -1.85 -11.26 -28.01
C THR A 144 -1.68 -11.02 -26.50
N LEU A 145 -0.99 -9.95 -26.12
CA LEU A 145 -0.82 -9.58 -24.72
C LEU A 145 -2.11 -9.08 -24.04
N SER A 146 -3.10 -8.68 -24.82
CA SER A 146 -4.38 -8.19 -24.31
C SER A 146 -5.54 -9.17 -24.53
N MET A 147 -5.32 -10.24 -25.30
CA MET A 147 -6.40 -11.15 -25.66
C MET A 147 -5.88 -12.56 -25.99
N LYS A 148 -6.59 -13.57 -25.49
CA LYS A 148 -6.45 -14.98 -25.86
C LYS A 148 -7.79 -15.48 -26.37
N ARG A 149 -7.83 -16.05 -27.60
CA ARG A 149 -9.04 -16.68 -28.15
C ARG A 149 -8.82 -18.17 -28.32
N PHE A 150 -9.67 -18.93 -27.69
CA PHE A 150 -9.58 -20.39 -27.63
C PHE A 150 -10.33 -21.09 -28.79
N SER A 151 -9.98 -22.34 -29.07
CA SER A 151 -10.58 -23.11 -30.17
C SER A 151 -12.06 -23.42 -29.95
N ASN A 152 -12.57 -23.37 -28.74
CA ASN A 152 -14.00 -23.43 -28.43
C ASN A 152 -14.77 -22.12 -28.72
N GLY A 153 -14.11 -21.15 -29.36
CA GLY A 153 -14.68 -19.84 -29.72
C GLY A 153 -14.73 -18.83 -28.59
N ARG A 154 -14.25 -19.15 -27.38
CA ARG A 154 -14.28 -18.23 -26.23
C ARG A 154 -13.03 -17.36 -26.19
N GLY A 155 -13.22 -16.13 -25.69
CA GLY A 155 -12.17 -15.13 -25.51
C GLY A 155 -11.93 -14.78 -24.05
N PHE A 156 -10.66 -14.51 -23.74
CA PHE A 156 -10.22 -13.93 -22.50
C PHE A 156 -9.45 -12.65 -22.78
N TRP A 157 -9.89 -11.54 -22.24
CA TRP A 157 -9.24 -10.24 -22.38
C TRP A 157 -8.68 -9.77 -21.04
N CYS A 158 -7.51 -9.12 -21.09
CA CYS A 158 -6.86 -8.50 -19.94
C CYS A 158 -6.45 -7.09 -20.33
N LEU A 159 -7.06 -6.08 -19.72
CA LEU A 159 -6.95 -4.68 -20.11
C LEU A 159 -6.62 -3.80 -18.90
N GLY A 160 -6.00 -2.63 -19.14
CA GLY A 160 -5.80 -1.64 -18.10
C GLY A 160 -7.05 -0.81 -17.83
N GLY A 161 -7.29 -0.49 -16.56
CA GLY A 161 -8.50 0.18 -16.09
C GLY A 161 -8.48 1.71 -16.14
N LYS A 162 -7.40 2.36 -16.64
CA LYS A 162 -7.31 3.83 -16.65
C LYS A 162 -7.97 4.50 -17.84
N ALA A 163 -8.06 3.80 -18.98
CA ALA A 163 -8.55 4.39 -20.22
C ALA A 163 -10.00 3.98 -20.48
N ALA A 164 -10.89 4.95 -20.69
CA ALA A 164 -12.31 4.72 -20.99
C ALA A 164 -12.53 3.82 -22.21
N LYS A 165 -11.64 3.88 -23.22
CA LYS A 165 -11.67 2.98 -24.39
C LYS A 165 -11.65 1.49 -24.02
N ASN A 166 -11.00 1.12 -22.91
CA ASN A 166 -10.88 -0.27 -22.47
C ASN A 166 -12.21 -0.82 -21.87
N TYR A 167 -13.19 0.05 -21.63
CA TYR A 167 -14.53 -0.31 -21.17
C TYR A 167 -15.57 -0.31 -22.30
N ARG A 168 -15.13 -0.14 -23.54
CA ARG A 168 -16.02 -0.10 -24.73
C ARG A 168 -15.84 -1.34 -25.60
N GLU A 169 -16.75 -1.54 -26.56
CA GLU A 169 -16.67 -2.52 -27.67
C GLU A 169 -16.64 -4.01 -27.29
N LYS A 170 -16.58 -4.37 -26.02
CA LYS A 170 -16.57 -5.78 -25.59
C LYS A 170 -17.93 -6.12 -24.99
N SER A 171 -18.47 -7.27 -25.39
CA SER A 171 -19.58 -7.93 -24.70
C SER A 171 -19.07 -9.26 -24.20
N VAL A 172 -19.16 -9.48 -22.90
CA VAL A 172 -18.64 -10.66 -22.22
C VAL A 172 -19.64 -11.20 -21.22
N ASP A 173 -19.41 -12.40 -20.73
CA ASP A 173 -20.23 -13.02 -19.69
C ASP A 173 -19.70 -12.71 -18.29
N VAL A 174 -18.37 -12.54 -18.19
CA VAL A 174 -17.65 -12.33 -16.92
C VAL A 174 -16.81 -11.07 -17.00
N ALA A 175 -17.09 -10.14 -16.11
CA ALA A 175 -16.32 -8.91 -15.89
C ALA A 175 -15.54 -9.04 -14.58
N GLY A 176 -14.22 -8.93 -14.60
CA GLY A 176 -13.36 -9.02 -13.44
C GLY A 176 -12.56 -7.77 -13.19
N TYR A 177 -12.29 -7.48 -11.92
CA TYR A 177 -11.49 -6.35 -11.49
C TYR A 177 -10.51 -6.84 -10.42
N ASP A 178 -9.22 -6.88 -10.72
CA ASP A 178 -8.19 -7.21 -9.73
C ASP A 178 -7.50 -5.93 -9.26
N GLU A 179 -7.23 -5.85 -7.95
CA GLU A 179 -6.71 -4.66 -7.27
C GLU A 179 -7.59 -3.40 -7.49
N LEU A 180 -8.91 -3.56 -7.40
CA LEU A 180 -9.92 -2.50 -7.64
C LEU A 180 -9.65 -1.22 -6.83
N ALA A 181 -9.14 -1.30 -5.61
CA ALA A 181 -8.78 -0.14 -4.81
C ALA A 181 -7.64 0.71 -5.42
N ALA A 182 -6.94 0.21 -6.43
CA ALA A 182 -5.88 0.94 -7.13
C ALA A 182 -6.35 1.65 -8.40
N PHE A 183 -7.61 1.47 -8.80
CA PHE A 183 -8.20 2.16 -9.94
C PHE A 183 -8.52 3.61 -9.58
N ASP A 184 -8.59 4.46 -10.60
CA ASP A 184 -9.12 5.80 -10.45
C ASP A 184 -10.63 5.73 -10.14
N GLU A 185 -11.14 6.65 -9.33
CA GLU A 185 -12.55 6.64 -8.91
C GLU A 185 -13.51 6.95 -10.06
N ASP A 186 -13.05 7.71 -11.02
CA ASP A 186 -13.78 8.12 -12.21
C ASP A 186 -12.85 8.00 -13.42
N ILE A 187 -13.24 7.22 -14.39
CA ILE A 187 -12.44 6.94 -15.57
C ILE A 187 -12.71 8.03 -16.62
N GLU A 188 -11.75 8.93 -16.80
CA GLU A 188 -11.80 10.01 -17.80
C GLU A 188 -13.12 10.83 -17.76
N LYS A 189 -13.75 10.96 -16.59
CA LYS A 189 -15.05 11.62 -16.34
C LYS A 189 -16.26 10.91 -16.96
N GLU A 190 -16.15 9.62 -17.27
CA GLU A 190 -17.26 8.82 -17.82
C GLU A 190 -17.98 8.00 -16.74
N GLY A 191 -17.38 7.83 -15.56
CA GLY A 191 -17.97 7.11 -14.44
C GLY A 191 -17.02 6.15 -13.74
N SER A 192 -17.52 5.49 -12.71
CA SER A 192 -16.71 4.53 -11.94
C SER A 192 -16.36 3.30 -12.77
N PRO A 193 -15.20 2.66 -12.52
CA PRO A 193 -14.75 1.50 -13.29
C PRO A 193 -15.75 0.35 -13.28
N THR A 194 -16.36 0.05 -12.13
CA THR A 194 -17.33 -1.04 -12.01
C THR A 194 -18.63 -0.72 -12.75
N PHE A 195 -19.10 0.52 -12.70
CA PHE A 195 -20.30 0.92 -13.44
C PHE A 195 -20.10 0.82 -14.96
N LEU A 196 -18.93 1.26 -15.47
CA LEU A 196 -18.59 1.17 -16.89
C LEU A 196 -18.38 -0.26 -17.36
N GLY A 197 -17.68 -1.06 -16.55
CA GLY A 197 -17.33 -2.44 -16.90
C GLY A 197 -18.53 -3.38 -16.83
N ASP A 198 -19.41 -3.23 -15.85
CA ASP A 198 -20.59 -4.08 -15.72
C ASP A 198 -21.63 -3.86 -16.84
N LYS A 199 -21.54 -2.74 -17.56
CA LYS A 199 -22.26 -2.59 -18.84
C LYS A 199 -21.87 -3.62 -19.90
N ARG A 200 -20.72 -4.25 -19.74
CA ARG A 200 -20.21 -5.26 -20.71
C ARG A 200 -20.84 -6.63 -20.53
N ILE A 201 -21.45 -6.88 -19.36
CA ILE A 201 -22.12 -8.16 -19.06
C ILE A 201 -23.65 -8.09 -19.09
N GLU A 202 -24.25 -6.92 -19.28
CA GLU A 202 -25.72 -6.74 -19.26
C GLU A 202 -26.45 -7.60 -20.31
N GLY A 203 -25.81 -7.90 -21.42
CA GLY A 203 -26.39 -8.76 -22.48
C GLY A 203 -26.17 -10.26 -22.28
N SER A 204 -25.47 -10.68 -21.21
CA SER A 204 -25.25 -12.10 -20.93
C SER A 204 -26.47 -12.76 -20.29
N VAL A 205 -26.67 -14.03 -20.60
CA VAL A 205 -27.69 -14.85 -19.92
C VAL A 205 -27.30 -15.08 -18.44
N TRP A 206 -26.00 -15.15 -18.18
CA TRP A 206 -25.44 -15.40 -16.85
C TRP A 206 -24.37 -14.34 -16.53
N PRO A 207 -24.80 -13.09 -16.29
CA PRO A 207 -23.86 -12.00 -16.04
C PRO A 207 -23.13 -12.21 -14.72
N LYS A 208 -21.78 -12.05 -14.75
CA LYS A 208 -20.94 -12.22 -13.58
C LYS A 208 -19.97 -11.04 -13.43
N SER A 209 -20.00 -10.36 -12.29
CA SER A 209 -19.01 -9.35 -11.88
C SER A 209 -18.19 -9.88 -10.71
N ILE A 210 -16.87 -9.95 -10.87
CA ILE A 210 -15.94 -10.41 -9.83
C ILE A 210 -14.98 -9.27 -9.50
N ARG A 211 -14.99 -8.81 -8.26
CA ARG A 211 -14.21 -7.67 -7.80
C ARG A 211 -13.36 -8.07 -6.60
N GLY A 212 -12.07 -7.86 -6.68
CA GLY A 212 -11.17 -8.17 -5.57
C GLY A 212 -10.12 -7.12 -5.36
N SER A 213 -9.80 -6.85 -4.11
CA SER A 213 -8.71 -5.95 -3.77
C SER A 213 -8.31 -6.02 -2.31
N THR A 214 -7.06 -5.69 -2.06
CA THR A 214 -6.62 -5.19 -0.76
C THR A 214 -7.20 -3.78 -0.57
N PRO A 215 -7.91 -3.49 0.54
CA PRO A 215 -8.53 -2.18 0.75
C PRO A 215 -7.49 -1.09 1.00
N LYS A 216 -7.91 0.17 0.89
CA LYS A 216 -7.07 1.35 1.13
C LYS A 216 -7.65 2.24 2.24
N THR A 217 -7.89 3.50 1.96
CA THR A 217 -8.40 4.46 2.94
C THR A 217 -9.93 4.43 2.97
N LYS A 218 -10.51 4.41 4.16
CA LYS A 218 -11.96 4.42 4.38
C LYS A 218 -12.63 5.62 3.69
N GLY A 219 -13.80 5.39 3.12
CA GLY A 219 -14.61 6.40 2.45
C GLY A 219 -14.19 6.76 1.02
N THR A 220 -12.96 6.40 0.60
CA THR A 220 -12.46 6.62 -0.77
C THR A 220 -12.10 5.32 -1.48
N CYS A 221 -12.21 4.20 -0.81
CA CYS A 221 -11.80 2.90 -1.30
C CYS A 221 -12.91 2.27 -2.15
N GLN A 222 -12.61 1.94 -3.41
CA GLN A 222 -13.61 1.40 -4.33
C GLN A 222 -14.09 -0.01 -3.97
N ILE A 223 -13.21 -0.86 -3.41
CA ILE A 223 -13.65 -2.20 -2.95
C ILE A 223 -14.52 -2.09 -1.69
N GLU A 224 -14.29 -1.12 -0.82
CA GLU A 224 -15.16 -0.82 0.32
C GLU A 224 -16.55 -0.36 -0.14
N ARG A 225 -16.60 0.50 -1.17
CA ARG A 225 -17.87 0.92 -1.77
C ARG A 225 -18.63 -0.26 -2.35
N ALA A 226 -17.97 -1.09 -3.16
CA ALA A 226 -18.58 -2.31 -3.71
C ALA A 226 -19.09 -3.23 -2.60
N ALA A 227 -18.34 -3.39 -1.52
CA ALA A 227 -18.75 -4.16 -0.37
C ALA A 227 -19.99 -3.57 0.34
N SER A 228 -20.05 -2.25 0.47
CA SER A 228 -21.21 -1.57 1.09
C SER A 228 -22.50 -1.66 0.24
N GLU A 229 -22.35 -1.73 -1.07
CA GLU A 229 -23.47 -1.85 -2.01
C GLU A 229 -24.04 -3.28 -2.05
N SER A 230 -23.26 -4.31 -1.68
CA SER A 230 -23.69 -5.70 -1.77
C SER A 230 -24.72 -6.12 -0.72
N GLY A 231 -24.82 -5.43 0.41
CA GLY A 231 -25.74 -5.75 1.51
C GLY A 231 -25.39 -7.00 2.33
N HIS A 232 -24.48 -7.85 1.86
CA HIS A 232 -24.07 -9.10 2.51
C HIS A 232 -22.56 -9.16 2.67
N PHE A 233 -22.07 -8.72 3.82
CA PHE A 233 -20.66 -8.77 4.17
C PHE A 233 -20.37 -10.00 5.02
N MET A 234 -19.64 -10.96 4.45
CA MET A 234 -19.42 -12.29 4.99
C MET A 234 -18.03 -12.41 5.62
N ARG A 235 -17.99 -12.85 6.89
CA ARG A 235 -16.74 -13.14 7.59
C ARG A 235 -16.59 -14.64 7.81
N PHE A 236 -15.36 -15.12 7.74
CA PHE A 236 -15.04 -16.53 7.91
C PHE A 236 -14.95 -16.88 9.39
N HIS A 237 -15.92 -17.66 9.89
CA HIS A 237 -16.02 -18.10 11.28
C HIS A 237 -15.44 -19.50 11.44
N VAL A 238 -14.77 -19.72 12.57
CA VAL A 238 -14.18 -20.99 12.96
C VAL A 238 -14.58 -21.29 14.40
N ALA A 239 -14.87 -22.56 14.70
CA ALA A 239 -15.16 -22.98 16.06
C ALA A 239 -13.90 -22.93 16.94
N CYS A 240 -14.05 -22.50 18.18
CA CYS A 240 -12.99 -22.57 19.16
C CYS A 240 -12.70 -24.05 19.52
N PRO A 241 -11.46 -24.55 19.42
CA PRO A 241 -11.15 -25.96 19.70
C PRO A 241 -11.38 -26.37 21.16
N HIS A 242 -11.61 -25.42 22.07
CA HIS A 242 -11.76 -25.67 23.49
C HIS A 242 -13.17 -25.47 24.02
N CYS A 243 -13.98 -24.59 23.42
CA CYS A 243 -15.34 -24.31 23.88
C CYS A 243 -16.42 -24.47 22.80
N ASP A 244 -16.02 -24.78 21.57
CA ASP A 244 -16.88 -25.01 20.41
C ASP A 244 -17.70 -23.79 19.93
N GLU A 245 -17.48 -22.62 20.53
CA GLU A 245 -18.14 -21.39 20.11
C GLU A 245 -17.52 -20.82 18.84
N GLU A 246 -18.36 -20.43 17.88
CA GLU A 246 -17.92 -19.88 16.59
C GLU A 246 -17.51 -18.41 16.69
N GLN A 247 -16.40 -18.06 16.08
CA GLN A 247 -15.89 -16.69 16.01
C GLN A 247 -15.10 -16.46 14.73
N TYR A 248 -15.09 -15.24 14.21
CA TYR A 248 -14.10 -14.88 13.22
C TYR A 248 -12.84 -14.35 13.91
N LEU A 249 -11.66 -14.67 13.35
CA LEU A 249 -10.39 -14.26 13.93
C LEU A 249 -10.21 -12.74 13.80
N LYS A 250 -9.90 -12.08 14.93
CA LYS A 250 -9.64 -10.64 15.05
C LYS A 250 -8.19 -10.42 15.44
N PHE A 251 -7.60 -9.31 14.98
CA PHE A 251 -6.23 -8.99 15.40
C PHE A 251 -6.20 -8.66 16.90
N GLY A 252 -7.13 -7.84 17.37
CA GLY A 252 -7.19 -7.40 18.75
C GLY A 252 -6.06 -6.47 19.13
N ASP A 253 -6.37 -5.23 19.48
CA ASP A 253 -5.40 -4.24 19.97
C ASP A 253 -5.25 -4.32 21.50
N LYS A 254 -4.61 -3.31 22.12
CA LYS A 254 -4.45 -3.24 23.57
C LYS A 254 -5.77 -3.07 24.34
N GLU A 255 -6.75 -2.46 23.71
CA GLU A 255 -8.06 -2.15 24.30
C GLU A 255 -9.03 -3.31 24.13
N THR A 256 -8.80 -4.18 23.13
CA THR A 256 -9.63 -5.38 22.87
C THR A 256 -9.15 -6.54 23.76
N PRO A 257 -10.00 -7.09 24.64
CA PRO A 257 -9.57 -8.14 25.57
C PRO A 257 -9.29 -9.50 24.91
N PHE A 258 -9.73 -9.72 23.67
CA PHE A 258 -9.59 -10.96 22.90
C PHE A 258 -8.79 -10.75 21.60
N GLY A 259 -8.63 -11.78 20.78
CA GLY A 259 -7.87 -11.75 19.54
C GLY A 259 -6.43 -12.21 19.70
N LEU A 260 -5.54 -11.84 18.76
CA LEU A 260 -4.12 -12.19 18.86
C LEU A 260 -3.46 -11.45 20.02
N LYS A 261 -2.82 -12.21 20.92
CA LYS A 261 -2.13 -11.71 22.11
C LYS A 261 -0.72 -12.33 22.18
N TRP A 262 0.20 -11.60 22.78
CA TRP A 262 1.58 -12.05 22.98
C TRP A 262 2.22 -11.36 24.18
N THR A 263 3.27 -11.96 24.72
CA THR A 263 4.10 -11.34 25.77
C THR A 263 4.92 -10.19 25.18
N PRO A 264 4.94 -9.00 25.80
CA PRO A 264 5.78 -7.90 25.35
C PRO A 264 7.24 -8.32 25.18
N GLY A 265 7.84 -8.03 24.03
CA GLY A 265 9.21 -8.42 23.70
C GLY A 265 9.37 -9.84 23.15
N GLU A 266 8.36 -10.70 23.20
CA GLU A 266 8.43 -12.10 22.80
C GLU A 266 7.34 -12.47 21.76
N PRO A 267 7.51 -12.10 20.46
CA PRO A 267 6.51 -12.40 19.41
C PRO A 267 6.21 -13.89 19.24
N SER A 268 7.16 -14.77 19.60
CA SER A 268 7.00 -16.23 19.54
C SER A 268 5.96 -16.77 20.51
N SER A 269 5.61 -16.01 21.55
CA SER A 269 4.58 -16.37 22.53
C SER A 269 3.15 -16.16 22.04
N VAL A 270 2.94 -15.78 20.78
CA VAL A 270 1.62 -15.42 20.24
C VAL A 270 0.61 -16.58 20.35
N PHE A 271 -0.59 -16.22 20.78
CA PHE A 271 -1.78 -17.06 20.84
C PHE A 271 -3.01 -16.24 20.48
N TYR A 272 -4.12 -16.90 20.20
CA TYR A 272 -5.41 -16.26 20.04
C TYR A 272 -6.24 -16.44 21.32
N LEU A 273 -6.78 -15.36 21.85
CA LEU A 273 -7.68 -15.40 22.99
C LEU A 273 -9.13 -15.36 22.50
N CYS A 274 -9.87 -16.45 22.74
CA CYS A 274 -11.26 -16.60 22.35
C CYS A 274 -12.15 -15.52 22.99
N GLU A 275 -13.03 -14.92 22.19
CA GLU A 275 -13.91 -13.84 22.66
C GLU A 275 -15.05 -14.32 23.57
N HIS A 276 -15.43 -15.60 23.51
CA HIS A 276 -16.53 -16.15 24.29
C HIS A 276 -16.09 -16.60 25.70
N ASN A 277 -15.09 -17.48 25.77
CA ASN A 277 -14.69 -18.12 27.03
C ASN A 277 -13.21 -17.94 27.37
N ALA A 278 -12.54 -16.95 26.77
CA ALA A 278 -11.11 -16.64 27.00
C ALA A 278 -10.19 -17.85 26.86
N CYS A 279 -10.55 -18.82 26.02
CA CYS A 279 -9.69 -19.97 25.72
C CYS A 279 -8.43 -19.52 24.98
N VAL A 280 -7.27 -20.09 25.33
CA VAL A 280 -6.00 -19.85 24.67
C VAL A 280 -5.85 -20.84 23.52
N ILE A 281 -5.79 -20.34 22.29
CA ILE A 281 -5.76 -21.13 21.06
C ILE A 281 -4.41 -20.89 20.36
N LYS A 282 -3.71 -21.97 19.99
CA LYS A 282 -2.52 -21.90 19.13
C LYS A 282 -2.91 -22.06 17.66
N GLN A 283 -2.12 -21.48 16.75
CA GLN A 283 -2.43 -21.50 15.31
C GLN A 283 -2.68 -22.92 14.76
N GLN A 284 -1.90 -23.89 15.20
CA GLN A 284 -1.99 -25.29 14.75
C GLN A 284 -3.19 -26.07 15.35
N GLU A 285 -3.91 -25.51 16.32
CA GLU A 285 -5.08 -26.13 16.93
C GLU A 285 -6.38 -25.80 16.17
N LEU A 286 -6.31 -24.84 15.23
CA LEU A 286 -7.48 -24.46 14.43
C LEU A 286 -7.88 -25.58 13.47
N ASP A 287 -9.14 -25.96 13.53
CA ASP A 287 -9.81 -26.85 12.58
C ASP A 287 -10.83 -26.05 11.75
N PHE A 288 -10.66 -26.08 10.44
CA PHE A 288 -11.51 -25.36 9.50
C PHE A 288 -12.59 -26.27 8.85
N THR A 289 -12.73 -27.52 9.28
CA THR A 289 -13.64 -28.51 8.66
C THR A 289 -15.09 -28.01 8.67
N GLU A 290 -15.53 -27.47 9.80
CA GLU A 290 -16.90 -26.93 9.98
C GLU A 290 -16.97 -25.40 9.81
N ALA A 291 -15.87 -24.76 9.44
CA ALA A 291 -15.83 -23.31 9.27
C ALA A 291 -16.78 -22.83 8.17
N ARG A 292 -17.37 -21.66 8.37
CA ARG A 292 -18.34 -21.08 7.45
C ARG A 292 -18.25 -19.56 7.37
N TYR A 293 -18.73 -19.02 6.28
CA TYR A 293 -18.93 -17.58 6.12
C TYR A 293 -20.29 -17.18 6.66
N ILE A 294 -20.33 -16.20 7.55
CA ILE A 294 -21.55 -15.64 8.15
C ILE A 294 -21.60 -14.15 7.85
N CYS A 295 -22.78 -13.66 7.46
CA CYS A 295 -23.01 -12.24 7.21
C CYS A 295 -23.17 -11.47 8.52
N ASP A 296 -22.41 -10.39 8.69
CA ASP A 296 -22.42 -9.57 9.90
C ASP A 296 -23.80 -8.95 10.22
N THR A 297 -24.58 -8.62 9.20
CA THR A 297 -25.84 -7.87 9.36
C THR A 297 -27.08 -8.76 9.32
N THR A 298 -27.11 -9.73 8.40
CA THR A 298 -28.30 -10.55 8.16
C THR A 298 -28.24 -11.93 8.82
N GLY A 299 -27.05 -12.37 9.21
CA GLY A 299 -26.80 -13.70 9.76
C GLY A 299 -26.96 -14.85 8.77
N ILE A 300 -27.16 -14.57 7.46
CA ILE A 300 -27.13 -15.62 6.45
C ILE A 300 -25.73 -16.24 6.39
N TRP A 301 -25.64 -17.51 6.06
CA TRP A 301 -24.36 -18.18 6.04
C TRP A 301 -24.24 -19.24 4.93
N THR A 302 -22.99 -19.56 4.59
CA THR A 302 -22.63 -20.63 3.67
C THR A 302 -21.31 -21.26 4.06
N ARG A 303 -21.12 -22.57 3.80
CA ARG A 303 -19.83 -23.26 3.93
C ARG A 303 -19.11 -23.38 2.59
N ASP A 304 -19.87 -23.57 1.55
CA ASP A 304 -19.34 -23.95 0.24
C ASP A 304 -19.61 -22.93 -0.89
N GLY A 305 -20.41 -21.87 -0.62
CA GLY A 305 -20.82 -20.89 -1.61
C GLY A 305 -21.89 -21.38 -2.61
N LEU A 306 -22.40 -22.59 -2.41
CA LEU A 306 -23.47 -23.21 -3.22
C LEU A 306 -24.78 -23.26 -2.45
N SER A 307 -24.76 -23.85 -1.26
CA SER A 307 -25.88 -23.89 -0.34
C SER A 307 -25.85 -22.71 0.62
N TRP A 308 -26.97 -22.01 0.71
CA TRP A 308 -27.13 -20.82 1.53
C TRP A 308 -28.22 -21.01 2.56
N PHE A 309 -28.01 -20.49 3.73
CA PHE A 309 -28.91 -20.67 4.87
C PHE A 309 -29.20 -19.34 5.55
N SER A 310 -30.42 -19.22 6.07
CA SER A 310 -30.82 -18.13 6.95
C SER A 310 -30.09 -18.22 8.31
N SER A 311 -30.21 -17.20 9.13
CA SER A 311 -29.70 -17.21 10.51
C SER A 311 -30.30 -18.31 11.36
N THR A 312 -31.50 -18.82 10.99
CA THR A 312 -32.20 -19.93 11.67
C THR A 312 -31.85 -21.31 11.09
N GLY A 313 -30.97 -21.39 10.08
CA GLY A 313 -30.55 -22.64 9.45
C GLY A 313 -31.47 -23.16 8.36
N THR A 314 -32.49 -22.40 7.95
CA THR A 314 -33.33 -22.74 6.80
C THR A 314 -32.60 -22.46 5.51
N GLU A 315 -32.60 -23.40 4.55
CA GLU A 315 -32.01 -23.20 3.24
C GLU A 315 -32.76 -22.09 2.47
N ILE A 316 -32.00 -21.22 1.83
CA ILE A 316 -32.47 -20.06 1.07
C ILE A 316 -31.79 -19.99 -0.29
N ASP A 317 -32.37 -19.24 -1.22
CA ASP A 317 -31.71 -18.92 -2.47
C ASP A 317 -30.44 -18.10 -2.23
N PRO A 318 -29.38 -18.28 -3.04
CA PRO A 318 -28.17 -17.47 -2.93
C PRO A 318 -28.45 -15.98 -3.16
N PRO A 319 -27.75 -15.07 -2.48
CA PRO A 319 -27.89 -13.63 -2.72
C PRO A 319 -27.36 -13.24 -4.10
N ASP A 320 -27.99 -12.27 -4.75
CA ASP A 320 -27.53 -11.73 -6.04
C ASP A 320 -26.13 -11.08 -5.96
N SER A 321 -25.82 -10.46 -4.83
CA SER A 321 -24.53 -9.83 -4.53
C SER A 321 -24.02 -10.22 -3.16
N VAL A 322 -22.73 -10.58 -3.08
CA VAL A 322 -22.07 -10.99 -1.84
C VAL A 322 -20.64 -10.45 -1.74
N THR A 323 -20.24 -10.08 -0.54
CA THR A 323 -18.87 -9.69 -0.22
C THR A 323 -18.25 -10.65 0.77
N PHE A 324 -17.09 -11.20 0.44
CA PHE A 324 -16.30 -12.02 1.35
C PHE A 324 -15.13 -11.21 1.89
N HIS A 325 -14.90 -11.30 3.19
CA HIS A 325 -13.69 -10.77 3.82
C HIS A 325 -12.81 -11.91 4.30
N ILE A 326 -11.51 -11.82 3.97
CA ILE A 326 -10.51 -12.79 4.43
C ILE A 326 -9.18 -12.08 4.69
N TRP A 327 -8.53 -12.40 5.81
CA TRP A 327 -7.26 -11.81 6.17
C TRP A 327 -6.18 -12.84 6.51
N THR A 328 -4.96 -12.36 6.66
CA THR A 328 -3.74 -13.17 6.69
C THR A 328 -3.71 -14.23 7.81
N ALA A 329 -4.43 -14.06 8.92
CA ALA A 329 -4.42 -15.02 10.03
C ALA A 329 -4.97 -16.41 9.67
N TYR A 330 -5.80 -16.51 8.63
CA TYR A 330 -6.34 -17.77 8.12
C TYR A 330 -5.41 -18.46 7.12
N SER A 331 -4.39 -17.74 6.63
CA SER A 331 -3.51 -18.24 5.57
C SER A 331 -2.46 -19.20 6.14
N PRO A 332 -2.30 -20.39 5.53
CA PRO A 332 -1.21 -21.31 5.91
C PRO A 332 0.17 -20.83 5.43
N PHE A 333 0.22 -19.77 4.59
CA PHE A 333 1.46 -19.25 4.00
C PHE A 333 2.20 -18.27 4.90
N THR A 334 1.66 -17.98 6.09
CA THR A 334 2.32 -17.16 7.11
C THR A 334 1.96 -17.63 8.52
N THR A 335 2.74 -17.23 9.50
CA THR A 335 2.49 -17.57 10.90
C THR A 335 1.97 -16.36 11.67
N TRP A 336 1.21 -16.60 12.72
CA TRP A 336 0.79 -15.53 13.65
C TRP A 336 2.01 -14.83 14.27
N VAL A 337 3.11 -15.54 14.47
CA VAL A 337 4.40 -14.95 14.90
C VAL A 337 4.87 -13.88 13.93
N GLN A 338 4.79 -14.15 12.62
CA GLN A 338 5.19 -13.18 11.60
C GLN A 338 4.24 -11.96 11.57
N ILE A 339 2.95 -12.17 11.74
CA ILE A 339 1.96 -11.08 11.84
C ILE A 339 2.32 -10.14 13.01
N VAL A 340 2.62 -10.69 14.18
CA VAL A 340 3.03 -9.91 15.35
C VAL A 340 4.35 -9.18 15.11
N LYS A 341 5.36 -9.83 14.52
CA LYS A 341 6.63 -9.18 14.16
C LYS A 341 6.42 -8.00 13.22
N ASP A 342 5.56 -8.15 12.22
CA ASP A 342 5.28 -7.08 11.27
C ASP A 342 4.49 -5.94 11.92
N TRP A 343 3.57 -6.24 12.84
CA TRP A 343 2.91 -5.23 13.66
C TRP A 343 3.89 -4.41 14.50
N LEU A 344 4.80 -5.07 15.18
CA LEU A 344 5.79 -4.39 16.03
C LEU A 344 6.69 -3.44 15.23
N LYS A 345 7.00 -3.74 13.97
CA LYS A 345 7.73 -2.85 13.05
C LYS A 345 6.96 -1.58 12.68
N THR A 346 5.66 -1.52 12.96
CA THR A 346 4.84 -0.33 12.66
C THR A 346 4.86 0.71 13.78
N LYS A 347 5.50 0.41 14.92
CA LYS A 347 5.54 1.33 16.07
C LYS A 347 6.19 2.66 15.66
N GLY A 348 5.50 3.76 15.92
CA GLY A 348 5.96 5.11 15.57
C GLY A 348 5.87 5.49 14.07
N ASP A 349 5.41 4.61 13.19
CA ASP A 349 5.30 4.85 11.75
C ASP A 349 3.88 4.61 11.25
N THR A 350 3.12 5.69 11.06
CA THR A 350 1.73 5.64 10.58
C THR A 350 1.62 5.05 9.17
N GLY A 351 2.61 5.28 8.30
CA GLY A 351 2.62 4.72 6.94
C GLY A 351 2.75 3.20 6.97
N LYS A 352 3.66 2.65 7.80
CA LYS A 352 3.76 1.20 8.01
C LYS A 352 2.51 0.64 8.68
N ARG A 353 1.92 1.40 9.65
CA ARG A 353 0.67 1.03 10.31
C ARG A 353 -0.47 0.90 9.30
N LYS A 354 -0.64 1.90 8.43
CA LYS A 354 -1.62 1.87 7.33
C LYS A 354 -1.38 0.67 6.42
N THR A 355 -0.14 0.44 6.01
CA THR A 355 0.20 -0.72 5.17
C THR A 355 -0.18 -2.03 5.86
N PHE A 356 0.12 -2.18 7.14
CA PHE A 356 -0.24 -3.38 7.90
C PHE A 356 -1.77 -3.59 7.96
N VAL A 357 -2.55 -2.56 8.30
CA VAL A 357 -4.01 -2.64 8.34
C VAL A 357 -4.57 -3.07 6.99
N ASN A 358 -4.14 -2.42 5.91
CA ASN A 358 -4.65 -2.71 4.58
C ASN A 358 -4.22 -4.08 4.06
N THR A 359 -2.91 -4.43 4.21
CA THR A 359 -2.34 -5.61 3.53
C THR A 359 -2.30 -6.86 4.39
N THR A 360 -2.33 -6.74 5.72
CA THR A 360 -2.31 -7.89 6.63
C THR A 360 -3.70 -8.18 7.20
N LEU A 361 -4.43 -7.16 7.65
CA LEU A 361 -5.78 -7.32 8.19
C LEU A 361 -6.85 -7.35 7.10
N GLY A 362 -6.57 -6.82 5.90
CA GLY A 362 -7.57 -6.68 4.85
C GLY A 362 -8.66 -5.67 5.22
N GLU A 363 -8.31 -4.66 5.98
CA GLU A 363 -9.22 -3.62 6.48
C GLU A 363 -8.88 -2.26 5.90
N THR A 364 -9.88 -1.39 5.79
CA THR A 364 -9.65 0.01 5.39
C THR A 364 -8.94 0.77 6.49
N TRP A 365 -7.97 1.57 6.10
CA TRP A 365 -7.33 2.51 7.00
C TRP A 365 -8.28 3.68 7.29
N GLU A 366 -8.63 3.87 8.55
CA GLU A 366 -9.33 5.05 9.03
C GLU A 366 -8.30 6.03 9.59
N PRO A 367 -8.06 7.17 8.91
CA PRO A 367 -7.22 8.20 9.48
C PRO A 367 -7.86 8.69 10.77
N LYS A 368 -7.14 8.63 11.88
CA LYS A 368 -7.60 9.30 13.10
C LYS A 368 -7.51 10.79 12.82
N ILE A 369 -8.64 11.48 12.79
CA ILE A 369 -8.67 12.95 12.84
C ILE A 369 -8.14 13.30 14.22
N GLY A 370 -6.82 13.57 14.27
CA GLY A 370 -6.15 13.92 15.51
C GLY A 370 -6.50 15.35 15.92
N GLU A 371 -6.64 15.58 17.21
CA GLU A 371 -6.65 16.93 17.74
C GLU A 371 -5.33 17.64 17.40
N ARG A 372 -5.42 18.92 17.08
CA ARG A 372 -4.26 19.76 16.85
C ARG A 372 -3.40 19.79 18.11
N PRO A 373 -2.08 19.54 18.02
CA PRO A 373 -1.20 19.67 19.20
C PRO A 373 -1.27 21.07 19.77
N ASP A 374 -1.24 21.19 21.10
CA ASP A 374 -1.22 22.46 21.80
C ASP A 374 0.13 23.15 21.57
N ALA A 375 0.09 24.37 21.02
CA ALA A 375 1.29 25.12 20.67
C ALA A 375 2.06 25.62 21.89
N GLU A 376 1.36 25.94 23.00
CA GLU A 376 1.97 26.42 24.22
C GLU A 376 2.73 25.30 24.92
N LEU A 377 2.10 24.12 25.04
CA LEU A 377 2.77 22.92 25.55
C LEU A 377 3.94 22.49 24.67
N MET A 378 3.82 22.63 23.35
CA MET A 378 4.93 22.36 22.44
C MET A 378 6.07 23.35 22.62
N ALA A 379 5.79 24.64 22.85
CA ALA A 379 6.80 25.66 23.06
C ALA A 379 7.60 25.48 24.36
N GLU A 380 7.07 24.77 25.34
CA GLU A 380 7.77 24.39 26.58
C GLU A 380 8.78 23.26 26.42
N ARG A 381 8.66 22.46 25.32
CA ARG A 381 9.53 21.30 25.02
C ARG A 381 10.89 21.76 24.48
N LYS A 382 11.69 22.40 25.32
CA LYS A 382 13.02 22.92 24.96
C LYS A 382 14.10 22.13 25.65
N GLU A 383 15.15 21.80 24.92
CA GLU A 383 16.28 21.01 25.38
C GLU A 383 17.59 21.73 25.12
N PHE A 384 18.56 21.52 26.00
CA PHE A 384 19.91 22.03 25.79
C PHE A 384 20.72 21.04 24.96
N PHE A 385 21.10 21.43 23.75
CA PHE A 385 21.82 20.55 22.81
C PHE A 385 23.33 20.50 23.08
N GLY A 386 23.90 21.39 23.81
CA GLY A 386 25.33 21.46 24.14
C GLY A 386 26.25 21.82 22.95
N ALA A 387 25.73 21.77 21.73
CA ALA A 387 26.38 22.16 20.47
C ALA A 387 25.29 22.51 19.45
N SER A 388 25.68 23.08 18.29
CA SER A 388 24.73 23.31 17.19
C SER A 388 24.10 22.03 16.69
N VAL A 389 24.88 20.95 16.63
CA VAL A 389 24.40 19.61 16.24
C VAL A 389 24.60 18.64 17.40
N PRO A 390 23.51 18.05 17.95
CA PRO A 390 23.58 17.03 18.98
C PRO A 390 24.37 15.79 18.57
N GLU A 391 24.99 15.09 19.53
CA GLU A 391 25.84 13.92 19.28
C GLU A 391 25.12 12.77 18.55
N ARG A 392 23.81 12.64 18.76
CA ARG A 392 22.99 11.57 18.14
C ARG A 392 22.53 11.88 16.71
N VAL A 393 22.82 13.08 16.19
CA VAL A 393 22.49 13.44 14.82
C VAL A 393 23.53 12.87 13.86
N ALA A 394 23.07 12.04 12.94
CA ALA A 394 23.91 11.45 11.89
C ALA A 394 23.80 12.18 10.54
N TYR A 395 22.69 12.81 10.24
CA TYR A 395 22.40 13.35 8.91
C TYR A 395 21.60 14.67 9.02
N LEU A 396 21.93 15.64 8.14
CA LEU A 396 21.21 16.91 8.07
C LEU A 396 20.43 17.02 6.76
N THR A 397 19.16 17.40 6.87
CA THR A 397 18.31 17.79 5.74
C THR A 397 17.65 19.13 5.98
N ALA A 398 17.14 19.77 4.94
CA ALA A 398 16.37 20.99 5.08
C ALA A 398 15.16 21.02 4.15
N GLY A 399 14.15 21.78 4.57
CA GLY A 399 13.06 22.22 3.73
C GLY A 399 13.13 23.71 3.48
N ILE A 400 12.85 24.14 2.24
CA ILE A 400 12.71 25.56 1.88
C ILE A 400 11.29 25.77 1.36
N ASP A 401 10.59 26.72 1.99
CA ASP A 401 9.30 27.22 1.55
C ASP A 401 9.46 28.61 0.92
N SER A 402 8.77 28.84 -0.20
CA SER A 402 8.90 30.03 -1.02
C SER A 402 7.68 30.92 -0.88
N GLN A 403 7.86 32.16 -0.42
CA GLN A 403 6.84 33.18 -0.36
C GLN A 403 7.19 34.34 -1.30
N LEU A 404 6.24 35.23 -1.60
CA LEU A 404 6.46 36.35 -2.50
C LEU A 404 7.49 37.37 -1.97
N ASP A 405 7.57 37.49 -0.64
CA ASP A 405 8.36 38.49 0.08
C ASP A 405 9.48 37.92 0.94
N ARG A 406 9.64 36.59 0.97
CA ARG A 406 10.67 35.91 1.76
C ARG A 406 10.85 34.45 1.37
N TYR A 407 11.96 33.88 1.84
CA TYR A 407 12.19 32.44 1.90
C TYR A 407 12.31 31.98 3.33
N GLU A 408 11.72 30.85 3.65
CA GLU A 408 11.81 30.21 4.94
C GLU A 408 12.53 28.86 4.81
N MET A 409 13.57 28.65 5.59
CA MET A 409 14.32 27.40 5.61
C MET A 409 14.41 26.88 7.03
N ARG A 410 14.20 25.57 7.20
CA ARG A 410 14.44 24.85 8.45
C ARG A 410 15.39 23.71 8.19
N VAL A 411 16.40 23.61 9.06
CA VAL A 411 17.38 22.51 9.04
C VAL A 411 17.04 21.54 10.15
N TRP A 412 16.93 20.28 9.77
CA TRP A 412 16.62 19.18 10.66
C TRP A 412 17.75 18.17 10.69
N GLY A 413 18.15 17.76 11.89
CA GLY A 413 19.07 16.68 12.14
C GLY A 413 18.31 15.36 12.36
N TRP A 414 18.90 14.26 11.90
CA TRP A 414 18.29 12.92 11.97
C TRP A 414 19.27 11.92 12.56
N GLY A 415 18.78 11.13 13.51
CA GLY A 415 19.50 10.04 14.16
C GLY A 415 18.83 8.68 13.94
N PRO A 416 19.37 7.61 14.56
CA PRO A 416 18.79 6.28 14.55
C PRO A 416 17.31 6.27 14.87
N GLY A 417 16.54 5.41 14.20
CA GLY A 417 15.08 5.36 14.36
C GLY A 417 14.33 6.60 13.86
N GLU A 418 14.97 7.46 13.06
CA GLU A 418 14.42 8.75 12.57
C GLU A 418 14.07 9.72 13.72
N GLU A 419 14.74 9.63 14.84
CA GLU A 419 14.74 10.68 15.86
C GLU A 419 15.23 11.98 15.23
N SER A 420 14.63 13.12 15.56
CA SER A 420 14.84 14.37 14.83
C SER A 420 15.05 15.57 15.74
N TRP A 421 15.90 16.51 15.32
CA TRP A 421 16.26 17.73 16.05
C TRP A 421 16.11 18.93 15.12
N LEU A 422 15.45 19.99 15.58
CA LEU A 422 15.46 21.28 14.89
C LEU A 422 16.81 21.96 15.11
N ILE A 423 17.61 22.10 14.05
CA ILE A 423 18.99 22.59 14.11
C ILE A 423 19.06 24.10 13.86
N ASP A 424 18.31 24.59 12.87
CA ASP A 424 18.38 26.00 12.48
C ASP A 424 17.08 26.47 11.84
N ARG A 425 16.80 27.78 12.02
CA ARG A 425 15.71 28.53 11.42
C ARG A 425 16.26 29.73 10.67
N GLN A 426 16.04 29.80 9.37
CA GLN A 426 16.44 30.90 8.52
C GLN A 426 15.20 31.54 7.87
N ILE A 427 14.99 32.84 8.12
CA ILE A 427 13.95 33.64 7.45
C ILE A 427 14.66 34.73 6.66
N ILE A 428 14.61 34.62 5.33
CA ILE A 428 15.35 35.47 4.41
C ILE A 428 14.37 36.43 3.73
N MET A 429 14.25 37.65 4.29
CA MET A 429 13.36 38.67 3.77
C MET A 429 13.85 39.23 2.45
N GLY A 430 12.94 39.47 1.53
CA GLY A 430 13.19 40.06 0.22
C GLY A 430 12.34 39.41 -0.87
N ARG A 431 12.21 40.07 -2.00
CA ARG A 431 11.42 39.56 -3.13
C ARG A 431 12.03 38.25 -3.63
N HIS A 432 11.15 37.31 -3.98
CA HIS A 432 11.51 35.97 -4.43
C HIS A 432 12.31 35.97 -5.75
N ASP A 433 12.17 36.98 -6.58
CA ASP A 433 12.85 37.14 -7.89
C ASP A 433 14.10 38.04 -7.83
N ASP A 434 14.44 38.58 -6.66
CA ASP A 434 15.61 39.43 -6.47
C ASP A 434 16.88 38.60 -6.27
N GLU A 435 17.90 38.83 -7.10
CA GLU A 435 19.15 38.07 -7.04
C GLU A 435 19.91 38.27 -5.72
N ALA A 436 19.84 39.47 -5.10
CA ALA A 436 20.46 39.70 -3.80
C ALA A 436 19.80 38.86 -2.69
N THR A 437 18.52 38.67 -2.76
CA THR A 437 17.77 37.76 -1.88
C THR A 437 18.19 36.31 -2.13
N LEU A 438 18.28 35.89 -3.38
CA LEU A 438 18.67 34.54 -3.76
C LEU A 438 20.13 34.21 -3.41
N VAL A 439 21.04 35.18 -3.42
CA VAL A 439 22.42 35.00 -2.91
C VAL A 439 22.40 34.66 -1.42
N ARG A 440 21.60 35.34 -0.61
CA ARG A 440 21.45 35.01 0.82
C ARG A 440 20.84 33.62 1.06
N VAL A 441 19.95 33.18 0.17
CA VAL A 441 19.45 31.80 0.21
C VAL A 441 20.58 30.80 -0.11
N ASP A 442 21.43 31.12 -1.10
CA ASP A 442 22.59 30.30 -1.42
C ASP A 442 23.59 30.22 -0.24
N GLU A 443 23.79 31.32 0.49
CA GLU A 443 24.61 31.34 1.72
C GLU A 443 24.00 30.44 2.80
N ALA A 444 22.68 30.51 3.02
CA ALA A 444 21.97 29.65 3.97
C ALA A 444 22.08 28.16 3.59
N ILE A 445 21.96 27.81 2.31
CA ILE A 445 22.14 26.45 1.79
C ILE A 445 23.56 25.91 2.08
N ASN A 446 24.57 26.78 2.05
CA ASN A 446 25.97 26.40 2.24
C ASN A 446 26.47 26.53 3.66
N LYS A 447 25.63 26.97 4.60
CA LYS A 447 25.96 27.07 6.02
C LYS A 447 26.35 25.71 6.59
N THR A 448 27.39 25.69 7.42
CA THR A 448 27.84 24.50 8.17
C THR A 448 27.45 24.61 9.64
N TYR A 449 27.34 23.48 10.32
CA TYR A 449 26.90 23.35 11.69
C TYR A 449 27.90 22.50 12.48
N LEU A 450 28.27 22.95 13.67
CA LEU A 450 29.31 22.32 14.48
C LEU A 450 28.73 21.28 15.44
N ARG A 451 29.33 20.12 15.47
CA ARG A 451 29.16 19.12 16.52
C ARG A 451 30.06 19.50 17.72
N LYS A 452 29.77 18.90 18.88
CA LYS A 452 30.48 19.17 20.15
C LYS A 452 32.02 19.07 20.04
N ASN A 453 32.52 18.19 19.20
CA ASN A 453 33.96 17.95 19.00
C ASN A 453 34.55 18.71 17.79
N GLY A 454 33.90 19.78 17.34
CA GLY A 454 34.36 20.64 16.26
C GLY A 454 34.27 20.03 14.86
N VAL A 455 33.57 18.92 14.69
CA VAL A 455 33.26 18.36 13.37
C VAL A 455 32.17 19.19 12.71
N GLU A 456 32.44 19.70 11.51
CA GLU A 456 31.48 20.47 10.73
C GLU A 456 30.58 19.54 9.92
N MET A 457 29.27 19.79 9.99
CA MET A 457 28.27 19.13 9.15
C MET A 457 27.60 20.13 8.21
N SER A 458 27.49 19.79 6.95
CA SER A 458 26.70 20.53 5.97
C SER A 458 25.34 19.86 5.74
N VAL A 459 24.36 20.63 5.27
CA VAL A 459 23.07 20.09 4.86
C VAL A 459 23.25 19.23 3.59
N SER A 460 22.98 17.94 3.73
CA SER A 460 23.25 16.95 2.67
C SER A 460 22.17 16.98 1.59
N ARG A 461 20.91 17.19 1.96
CA ARG A 461 19.76 17.22 1.02
C ARG A 461 18.76 18.29 1.47
N ILE A 462 18.24 18.98 0.46
CA ILE A 462 17.29 20.07 0.62
C ILE A 462 16.14 19.83 -0.35
N CYS A 463 14.92 19.78 0.14
CA CYS A 463 13.73 19.83 -0.68
C CYS A 463 13.19 21.27 -0.70
N TRP A 464 13.02 21.81 -1.90
CA TRP A 464 12.60 23.19 -2.11
C TRP A 464 11.28 23.22 -2.89
N ASP A 465 10.24 23.78 -2.27
CA ASP A 465 8.94 23.86 -2.92
C ASP A 465 8.92 24.88 -4.08
N ILE A 466 8.28 24.46 -5.18
CA ILE A 466 8.12 25.29 -6.38
C ILE A 466 6.78 26.05 -6.40
N GLY A 467 5.94 25.85 -5.39
CA GLY A 467 4.63 26.50 -5.31
C GLY A 467 4.74 27.98 -5.01
N GLY A 468 3.77 28.76 -5.52
CA GLY A 468 3.65 30.18 -5.19
C GLY A 468 4.63 31.14 -5.89
N ILE A 469 5.67 30.64 -6.57
CA ILE A 469 6.66 31.43 -7.30
C ILE A 469 6.94 30.85 -8.70
N ASP A 470 7.75 31.52 -9.50
CA ASP A 470 8.24 30.94 -10.76
C ASP A 470 9.12 29.71 -10.50
N PRO A 471 8.72 28.51 -10.90
CA PRO A 471 9.49 27.28 -10.73
C PRO A 471 10.91 27.32 -11.27
N THR A 472 11.16 28.18 -12.27
CA THR A 472 12.46 28.34 -12.93
C THR A 472 13.55 28.78 -11.95
N ILE A 473 13.20 29.57 -10.95
CA ILE A 473 14.09 30.02 -9.88
C ILE A 473 14.65 28.81 -9.13
N VAL A 474 13.78 27.93 -8.67
CA VAL A 474 14.18 26.71 -7.93
C VAL A 474 14.95 25.75 -8.83
N TYR A 475 14.55 25.61 -10.09
CA TYR A 475 15.26 24.74 -11.04
C TYR A 475 16.70 25.23 -11.30
N ASN A 476 16.91 26.54 -11.41
CA ASN A 476 18.23 27.10 -11.60
C ASN A 476 19.12 26.90 -10.37
N ARG A 477 18.57 27.06 -9.16
CA ARG A 477 19.29 26.81 -7.91
C ARG A 477 19.59 25.32 -7.71
N SER A 478 18.67 24.43 -8.09
CA SER A 478 18.93 22.98 -8.13
C SER A 478 20.12 22.63 -9.04
N LYS A 479 20.21 23.24 -10.20
CA LYS A 479 21.36 23.03 -11.12
C LYS A 479 22.66 23.62 -10.54
N LYS A 480 22.59 24.78 -9.87
CA LYS A 480 23.75 25.46 -9.27
C LYS A 480 24.35 24.66 -8.11
N HIS A 481 23.52 24.18 -7.20
CA HIS A 481 23.94 23.47 -5.99
C HIS A 481 24.06 21.95 -6.14
N GLY A 482 23.62 21.41 -7.27
CA GLY A 482 23.61 19.99 -7.58
C GLY A 482 22.22 19.37 -7.49
N LEU A 483 21.83 18.66 -8.56
CA LEU A 483 20.48 18.10 -8.78
C LEU A 483 20.01 17.10 -7.69
N PHE A 484 20.95 16.56 -6.93
CA PHE A 484 20.68 15.64 -5.83
C PHE A 484 20.82 16.31 -4.46
N ARG A 485 21.42 17.49 -4.37
CA ARG A 485 21.54 18.25 -3.13
C ARG A 485 20.33 19.15 -2.92
N VAL A 486 19.94 19.92 -3.94
CA VAL A 486 18.73 20.76 -3.92
C VAL A 486 17.70 20.16 -4.88
N ILE A 487 16.64 19.60 -4.33
CA ILE A 487 15.62 18.84 -5.05
C ILE A 487 14.34 19.68 -5.13
N PRO A 488 13.92 20.09 -6.33
CA PRO A 488 12.63 20.76 -6.51
C PRO A 488 11.48 19.81 -6.18
N ILE A 489 10.53 20.29 -5.39
CA ILE A 489 9.37 19.49 -4.98
C ILE A 489 8.06 20.19 -5.28
N LYS A 490 6.99 19.40 -5.33
CA LYS A 490 5.60 19.87 -5.33
C LYS A 490 4.72 18.96 -4.48
N GLY A 491 3.73 19.51 -3.82
CA GLY A 491 2.74 18.74 -3.09
C GLY A 491 1.93 17.82 -4.02
N ALA A 492 1.58 16.64 -3.52
CA ALA A 492 0.71 15.71 -4.23
C ALA A 492 -0.75 16.17 -4.13
N SER A 493 -1.49 16.03 -5.23
CA SER A 493 -2.92 16.38 -5.29
C SER A 493 -3.85 15.29 -4.72
N VAL A 494 -3.30 14.10 -4.42
CA VAL A 494 -4.06 12.92 -3.98
C VAL A 494 -3.61 12.51 -2.59
N TYR A 495 -4.58 12.36 -1.68
CA TYR A 495 -4.37 11.91 -0.31
C TYR A 495 -3.73 10.51 -0.24
N GLY A 496 -2.85 10.29 0.75
CA GLY A 496 -2.25 8.98 1.02
C GLY A 496 -1.09 8.58 0.10
N LYS A 497 -0.53 9.50 -0.67
CA LYS A 497 0.73 9.28 -1.40
C LYS A 497 1.91 9.06 -0.44
N PRO A 498 2.95 8.32 -0.82
CA PRO A 498 4.20 8.24 -0.05
C PRO A 498 4.76 9.63 0.24
N VAL A 499 5.45 9.80 1.38
CA VAL A 499 6.06 11.07 1.79
C VAL A 499 6.91 11.69 0.68
N ALA A 500 7.68 10.86 -0.04
CA ALA A 500 8.39 11.33 -1.21
C ALA A 500 8.54 10.21 -2.25
N ASN A 501 8.40 10.59 -3.52
CA ASN A 501 8.61 9.70 -4.65
C ASN A 501 9.43 10.41 -5.73
N MET A 502 10.77 10.30 -5.64
CA MET A 502 11.68 10.92 -6.58
C MET A 502 11.67 10.16 -7.92
N PRO A 503 11.40 10.83 -9.05
CA PRO A 503 11.36 10.18 -10.35
C PRO A 503 12.77 9.67 -10.77
N ARG A 504 12.78 8.60 -11.56
CA ARG A 504 14.05 8.05 -12.12
C ARG A 504 14.62 8.91 -13.25
N LYS A 505 13.77 9.65 -13.96
CA LYS A 505 14.14 10.50 -15.11
C LYS A 505 13.95 11.98 -14.79
N ARG A 506 14.78 12.83 -15.34
CA ARG A 506 14.63 14.29 -15.29
C ARG A 506 13.43 14.73 -16.12
N ASN A 507 12.79 15.81 -15.69
CA ASN A 507 11.74 16.45 -16.48
C ASN A 507 12.32 17.23 -17.69
N LYS A 508 11.47 17.86 -18.51
CA LYS A 508 11.88 18.68 -19.65
C LYS A 508 12.82 19.84 -19.30
N ASN A 509 12.82 20.28 -18.05
CA ASN A 509 13.68 21.35 -17.55
C ASN A 509 15.03 20.82 -17.00
N GLY A 510 15.30 19.52 -17.09
CA GLY A 510 16.55 18.89 -16.70
C GLY A 510 16.71 18.63 -15.20
N VAL A 511 15.65 18.71 -14.40
CA VAL A 511 15.66 18.50 -12.95
C VAL A 511 14.78 17.32 -12.53
N TYR A 512 14.99 16.80 -11.31
CA TYR A 512 14.16 15.75 -10.71
C TYR A 512 13.02 16.37 -9.88
N LEU A 513 11.97 16.85 -10.56
CA LEU A 513 10.80 17.37 -9.85
C LEU A 513 10.10 16.24 -9.11
N THR A 514 10.16 16.29 -7.80
CA THR A 514 9.71 15.23 -6.91
C THR A 514 8.34 15.55 -6.33
N GLU A 515 7.43 14.58 -6.35
CA GLU A 515 6.12 14.70 -5.73
C GLU A 515 6.22 14.31 -4.25
N VAL A 516 5.65 15.14 -3.36
CA VAL A 516 5.64 14.95 -1.90
C VAL A 516 4.22 14.71 -1.42
N GLY A 517 3.98 13.59 -0.75
CA GLY A 517 2.73 13.28 -0.07
C GLY A 517 2.61 14.07 1.23
N THR A 518 2.23 15.35 1.13
CA THR A 518 2.19 16.30 2.25
C THR A 518 1.26 15.83 3.36
N ASP A 519 0.08 15.27 3.02
CA ASP A 519 -0.86 14.74 4.00
C ASP A 519 -0.25 13.61 4.83
N THR A 520 0.39 12.65 4.17
CA THR A 520 1.05 11.52 4.83
C THR A 520 2.22 11.99 5.71
N ALA A 521 2.97 12.99 5.25
CA ALA A 521 4.07 13.57 6.02
C ALA A 521 3.56 14.31 7.27
N LYS A 522 2.51 15.12 7.13
CA LYS A 522 1.87 15.83 8.25
C LYS A 522 1.32 14.87 9.30
N GLU A 523 0.65 13.80 8.88
CA GLU A 523 0.22 12.73 9.80
C GLU A 523 1.38 12.13 10.58
N GLN A 524 2.48 11.80 9.92
CA GLN A 524 3.67 11.26 10.59
C GLN A 524 4.27 12.26 11.57
N ILE A 525 4.39 13.52 11.20
CA ILE A 525 4.95 14.59 12.05
C ILE A 525 4.07 14.80 13.28
N TYR A 526 2.75 14.90 13.12
CA TYR A 526 1.84 15.10 14.27
C TYR A 526 1.85 13.91 15.22
N ASN A 527 1.94 12.69 14.71
CA ASN A 527 2.11 11.51 15.56
C ASN A 527 3.45 11.54 16.32
N ARG A 528 4.52 12.08 15.73
CA ARG A 528 5.81 12.25 16.40
C ARG A 528 5.74 13.30 17.52
N PHE A 529 4.92 14.33 17.37
CA PHE A 529 4.71 15.33 18.43
C PHE A 529 4.06 14.74 19.69
N THR A 530 3.36 13.61 19.60
CA THR A 530 2.82 12.91 20.77
C THR A 530 3.87 12.11 21.55
N LEU A 531 5.04 11.86 20.95
CA LEU A 531 6.13 11.13 21.59
C LEU A 531 6.87 12.08 22.54
N GLN A 532 7.03 11.65 23.79
CA GLN A 532 7.81 12.38 24.79
C GLN A 532 8.96 11.46 25.23
N PRO A 533 10.21 11.82 24.94
CA PRO A 533 11.35 11.07 25.46
C PRO A 533 11.42 11.20 26.98
N GLU A 534 11.60 10.09 27.67
CA GLU A 534 11.86 10.08 29.11
C GLU A 534 13.39 10.12 29.34
N GLY A 535 13.88 11.26 29.81
CA GLY A 535 15.32 11.45 30.04
C GLY A 535 16.14 11.51 28.73
N SER A 536 17.34 10.93 28.75
CA SER A 536 18.27 10.89 27.62
C SER A 536 18.15 9.64 26.75
N ASP A 537 17.18 8.77 27.01
CA ASP A 537 17.05 7.51 26.27
C ASP A 537 16.57 7.74 24.83
N PRO A 538 17.14 6.99 23.86
CA PRO A 538 16.72 7.05 22.48
C PRO A 538 15.26 6.68 22.31
N LEU A 539 14.49 7.54 21.66
CA LEU A 539 13.10 7.25 21.30
C LEU A 539 12.89 7.42 19.81
N SER A 540 12.67 6.29 19.12
CA SER A 540 12.43 6.28 17.67
C SER A 540 11.30 7.24 17.29
N GLY A 541 11.60 8.18 16.37
CA GLY A 541 10.66 9.16 15.87
C GLY A 541 10.40 10.36 16.78
N ALA A 542 11.05 10.47 17.94
CA ALA A 542 10.91 11.65 18.81
C ALA A 542 11.41 12.93 18.10
N VAL A 543 10.85 14.05 18.51
CA VAL A 543 11.19 15.39 17.98
C VAL A 543 11.71 16.27 19.10
N HIS A 544 12.88 16.82 18.90
CA HIS A 544 13.62 17.64 19.86
C HIS A 544 13.76 19.08 19.39
N PHE A 545 13.60 20.03 20.30
CA PHE A 545 13.67 21.46 20.03
C PHE A 545 14.75 22.13 20.87
N PRO A 546 15.59 23.00 20.27
CA PRO A 546 16.66 23.65 21.01
C PRO A 546 16.14 24.72 21.98
N ASN A 547 16.79 24.83 23.12
CA ASN A 547 16.57 25.96 24.02
C ASN A 547 17.33 27.22 23.53
N ASN A 548 16.96 27.65 22.30
CA ASN A 548 17.46 28.86 21.66
C ASN A 548 16.27 29.60 21.04
N PRO A 549 15.89 30.79 21.59
CA PRO A 549 14.72 31.54 21.12
C PRO A 549 14.84 32.09 19.70
N GLU A 550 16.04 32.18 19.12
CA GLU A 550 16.22 32.57 17.73
C GLU A 550 15.83 31.41 16.76
N ILE A 551 15.92 30.18 17.23
CA ILE A 551 15.58 28.99 16.44
C ILE A 551 14.19 28.48 16.76
N TYR A 552 13.84 28.39 18.06
CA TYR A 552 12.58 27.85 18.53
C TYR A 552 11.94 28.70 19.62
N ASP A 553 10.81 29.27 19.30
CA ASP A 553 9.97 30.09 20.16
C ASP A 553 8.48 29.70 20.05
N LEU A 554 7.59 30.41 20.74
CA LEU A 554 6.15 30.15 20.66
C LEU A 554 5.62 30.34 19.22
N ALA A 555 6.14 31.28 18.46
CA ALA A 555 5.70 31.52 17.09
C ALA A 555 6.08 30.34 16.16
N GLU A 556 7.25 29.75 16.36
CA GLU A 556 7.66 28.54 15.65
C GLU A 556 6.79 27.35 16.05
N ALA A 557 6.51 27.14 17.32
CA ALA A 557 5.60 26.09 17.81
C ALA A 557 4.18 26.26 17.25
N GLN A 558 3.67 27.49 17.17
CA GLN A 558 2.38 27.80 16.55
C GLN A 558 2.35 27.45 15.05
N GLN A 559 3.43 27.66 14.31
CA GLN A 559 3.51 27.29 12.90
C GLN A 559 3.65 25.77 12.72
N LEU A 560 4.40 25.08 13.57
CA LEU A 560 4.53 23.62 13.53
C LEU A 560 3.21 22.91 13.83
N THR A 561 2.34 23.52 14.63
CA THR A 561 1.02 22.99 14.99
C THR A 561 -0.14 23.72 14.31
N ALA A 562 0.12 24.45 13.21
CA ALA A 562 -0.86 25.37 12.62
C ALA A 562 -2.05 24.67 11.97
N GLU A 563 -1.88 23.47 11.47
CA GLU A 563 -2.90 22.78 10.69
C GLU A 563 -3.66 21.75 11.51
N GLU A 564 -4.87 21.48 11.09
CA GLU A 564 -5.72 20.42 11.63
C GLU A 564 -6.40 19.66 10.51
N GLN A 565 -6.69 18.39 10.73
CA GLN A 565 -7.48 17.60 9.80
C GLN A 565 -8.95 17.96 9.93
N VAL A 566 -9.56 18.32 8.82
CA VAL A 566 -10.99 18.62 8.74
C VAL A 566 -11.66 17.83 7.64
N GLU A 567 -12.92 17.45 7.86
CA GLU A 567 -13.74 16.88 6.79
C GLU A 567 -14.29 18.00 5.92
N LYS A 568 -13.99 17.97 4.62
CA LYS A 568 -14.59 18.88 3.62
C LYS A 568 -15.29 18.09 2.53
N TRP A 569 -16.41 18.63 2.06
CA TRP A 569 -17.07 18.15 0.85
C TRP A 569 -16.35 18.73 -0.37
N VAL A 570 -15.74 17.86 -1.17
CA VAL A 570 -15.05 18.22 -2.41
C VAL A 570 -15.65 17.38 -3.52
N ASP A 571 -16.19 18.02 -4.54
CA ASP A 571 -16.86 17.36 -5.68
C ASP A 571 -17.95 16.36 -5.24
N GLY A 572 -18.78 16.75 -4.25
CA GLY A 572 -19.88 15.92 -3.72
C GLY A 572 -19.46 14.76 -2.82
N ARG A 573 -18.21 14.73 -2.37
CA ARG A 573 -17.65 13.66 -1.50
C ARG A 573 -17.00 14.25 -0.25
N LYS A 574 -17.11 13.53 0.86
CA LYS A 574 -16.33 13.85 2.06
C LYS A 574 -14.87 13.50 1.82
N LYS A 575 -13.98 14.46 1.98
CA LYS A 575 -12.52 14.28 1.98
C LYS A 575 -11.94 14.84 3.26
N ILE A 576 -10.97 14.14 3.83
CA ILE A 576 -10.15 14.67 4.91
C ILE A 576 -9.05 15.51 4.27
N VAL A 577 -8.95 16.76 4.68
CA VAL A 577 -7.93 17.71 4.21
C VAL A 577 -7.28 18.39 5.41
N TRP A 578 -6.02 18.76 5.25
CA TRP A 578 -5.32 19.61 6.20
C TRP A 578 -5.70 21.07 5.96
N ASP A 579 -6.07 21.78 7.00
CA ASP A 579 -6.50 23.18 6.96
C ASP A 579 -5.79 24.00 8.03
N SER A 580 -5.03 24.98 7.59
CA SER A 580 -4.35 25.93 8.49
C SER A 580 -5.30 26.98 9.07
N LYS A 581 -6.53 27.10 8.56
CA LYS A 581 -7.47 28.17 8.90
C LYS A 581 -6.84 29.56 8.79
N LYS A 582 -6.00 29.75 7.77
CA LYS A 582 -5.23 30.98 7.50
C LYS A 582 -4.15 31.29 8.54
N ARG A 583 -3.76 30.35 9.38
CA ARG A 583 -2.58 30.49 10.25
C ARG A 583 -1.32 30.27 9.41
N ARG A 584 -0.24 30.89 9.83
CA ARG A 584 1.08 30.62 9.22
C ARG A 584 1.52 29.20 9.54
N ASN A 585 2.03 28.48 8.55
CA ASN A 585 2.38 27.07 8.64
C ASN A 585 3.73 26.72 8.00
N GLU A 586 4.52 27.72 7.62
CA GLU A 586 5.76 27.55 6.87
C GLU A 586 6.77 26.65 7.63
N ALA A 587 6.80 26.70 8.96
CA ALA A 587 7.65 25.81 9.77
C ALA A 587 7.24 24.34 9.60
N LEU A 588 5.93 24.05 9.59
CA LEU A 588 5.42 22.69 9.34
C LEU A 588 5.74 22.23 7.93
N ASP A 589 5.53 23.07 6.93
CA ASP A 589 5.83 22.74 5.54
C ASP A 589 7.33 22.50 5.34
N CYS A 590 8.21 23.32 5.92
CA CYS A 590 9.65 23.08 5.93
C CYS A 590 10.02 21.74 6.62
N PHE A 591 9.34 21.35 7.68
CA PHE A 591 9.57 20.04 8.31
C PHE A 591 9.12 18.89 7.40
N VAL A 592 7.97 19.01 6.74
CA VAL A 592 7.50 18.06 5.72
C VAL A 592 8.55 17.89 4.62
N TYR A 593 9.13 18.99 4.14
CA TYR A 593 10.14 18.96 3.05
C TYR A 593 11.47 18.36 3.53
N ALA A 594 11.89 18.65 4.77
CA ALA A 594 13.08 18.03 5.35
C ALA A 594 12.90 16.52 5.56
N LEU A 595 11.72 16.07 5.99
CA LEU A 595 11.37 14.65 6.09
C LEU A 595 11.34 14.00 4.69
N ALA A 596 10.83 14.67 3.67
CA ALA A 596 10.86 14.19 2.29
C ALA A 596 12.29 14.01 1.79
N ALA A 597 13.20 14.95 2.10
CA ALA A 597 14.63 14.85 1.77
C ALA A 597 15.30 13.64 2.43
N LEU A 598 14.96 13.34 3.69
CA LEU A 598 15.40 12.12 4.37
C LEU A 598 14.87 10.85 3.66
N ARG A 599 13.58 10.78 3.39
CA ARG A 599 12.94 9.62 2.73
C ARG A 599 13.51 9.36 1.35
N ILE A 600 13.83 10.41 0.59
CA ILE A 600 14.53 10.28 -0.69
C ILE A 600 15.92 9.69 -0.47
N SER A 601 16.65 10.13 0.55
CA SER A 601 17.99 9.62 0.87
C SER A 601 17.98 8.14 1.23
N ILE A 602 17.03 7.71 2.04
CA ILE A 602 16.85 6.31 2.42
C ILE A 602 16.46 5.46 1.21
N SER A 603 15.46 5.90 0.43
CA SER A 603 14.92 5.08 -0.67
C SER A 603 15.83 4.99 -1.89
N ARG A 604 16.52 6.07 -2.22
CA ARG A 604 17.34 6.15 -3.46
C ARG A 604 18.80 5.77 -3.24
N TRP A 605 19.37 6.09 -2.08
CA TRP A 605 20.79 5.85 -1.76
C TRP A 605 21.01 4.90 -0.60
N GLN A 606 19.94 4.24 -0.12
CA GLN A 606 20.01 3.24 0.96
C GLN A 606 20.70 3.79 2.22
N LEU A 607 20.44 5.09 2.54
CA LEU A 607 21.00 5.73 3.72
C LEU A 607 20.63 4.92 4.96
N ASN A 608 21.65 4.55 5.75
CA ASN A 608 21.51 3.92 7.04
C ASN A 608 22.02 4.87 8.12
N LEU A 609 21.12 5.37 8.96
CA LEU A 609 21.44 6.35 9.99
C LEU A 609 22.29 5.76 11.12
N ASP A 610 22.10 4.48 11.45
CA ASP A 610 22.88 3.78 12.49
C ASP A 610 24.34 3.65 12.08
N SER A 611 24.59 3.18 10.87
CA SER A 611 25.95 3.04 10.32
C SER A 611 26.64 4.38 10.19
N LEU A 612 25.91 5.42 9.75
CA LEU A 612 26.46 6.75 9.57
C LEU A 612 26.84 7.38 10.92
N LEU A 613 25.98 7.22 11.94
CA LEU A 613 26.27 7.71 13.29
C LEU A 613 27.51 7.02 13.87
N ALA A 614 27.61 5.69 13.73
CA ALA A 614 28.77 4.93 14.19
C ALA A 614 30.08 5.45 13.56
N SER A 615 30.09 5.67 12.24
CA SER A 615 31.25 6.23 11.55
C SER A 615 31.65 7.63 12.04
N LEU A 616 30.66 8.51 12.30
CA LEU A 616 30.91 9.86 12.83
C LEU A 616 31.49 9.81 14.24
N LEU A 617 31.02 8.92 15.10
CA LEU A 617 31.54 8.77 16.47
C LEU A 617 32.95 8.18 16.47
N GLU A 618 33.29 7.28 15.55
CA GLU A 618 34.66 6.77 15.37
C GLU A 618 35.61 7.88 14.91
N GLU A 619 35.21 8.72 13.96
CA GLU A 619 36.01 9.89 13.52
C GLU A 619 36.24 10.88 14.67
N GLU A 620 35.21 11.13 15.49
CA GLU A 620 35.30 11.98 16.68
C GLU A 620 36.26 11.39 17.71
N GLY A 621 36.19 10.09 17.99
CA GLY A 621 37.10 9.39 18.89
C GLY A 621 38.56 9.44 18.44
N ASN A 622 38.81 9.30 17.14
CA ASN A 622 40.15 9.39 16.56
C ASN A 622 40.74 10.81 16.62
N ARG A 623 39.92 11.85 16.49
CA ARG A 623 40.37 13.27 16.64
C ARG A 623 40.72 13.61 18.07
N THR A 624 39.97 13.12 19.07
CA THR A 624 40.26 13.32 20.49
C THR A 624 41.53 12.59 20.92
N ASN A 625 41.84 11.43 20.33
CA ASN A 625 43.07 10.68 20.61
C ASN A 625 44.33 11.28 19.93
N ASN A 626 44.17 12.16 18.94
CA ASN A 626 45.27 12.82 18.25
C ASN A 626 45.59 14.21 18.81
N LYS A 627 45.19 14.55 20.03
CA LYS A 627 45.68 15.76 20.70
C LYS A 627 47.18 15.67 20.85
N THR A 628 47.86 16.67 20.31
CA THR A 628 49.33 16.76 20.39
C THR A 628 49.79 17.11 21.82
N LEU A 629 50.99 16.73 22.19
CA LEU A 629 51.61 17.22 23.45
C LEU A 629 51.53 18.73 23.60
N ALA A 630 51.51 19.50 22.51
CA ALA A 630 51.31 20.93 22.49
C ALA A 630 49.91 21.38 22.91
N ASP A 631 48.87 20.58 22.59
CA ASP A 631 47.49 20.85 23.01
C ASP A 631 47.28 20.56 24.50
N TYR A 632 47.93 19.50 24.99
CA TYR A 632 47.99 19.26 26.45
C TYR A 632 48.76 20.31 27.21
N ALA A 633 49.87 20.80 26.64
CA ALA A 633 50.66 21.88 27.25
C ALA A 633 49.90 23.19 27.31
N ARG A 634 49.09 23.57 26.27
CA ARG A 634 48.22 24.75 26.31
C ARG A 634 47.11 24.62 27.33
N ALA A 635 46.48 23.45 27.44
CA ALA A 635 45.44 23.19 28.44
C ALA A 635 45.96 23.25 29.89
N LEU A 636 47.24 22.93 30.10
CA LEU A 636 47.91 23.02 31.41
C LEU A 636 48.46 24.41 31.72
N SER A 637 48.72 25.27 30.72
CA SER A 637 49.25 26.63 30.94
C SER A 637 48.17 27.67 31.25
N GLY A 638 46.86 27.32 31.19
CA GLY A 638 45.78 28.22 31.58
C GLY A 638 45.55 29.40 30.63
N ASP A 639 46.08 29.37 29.43
CA ASP A 639 45.76 30.34 28.37
C ASP A 639 44.50 29.85 27.63
N GLU A 640 43.34 30.41 28.02
CA GLU A 640 42.10 30.36 27.23
C GLU A 640 42.14 31.33 26.06
#